data_f0867fed09fda3c7b52d12f970e62b31
#
_entry.id   f0867fed09fda3c7b52d12f970e62b31
#
_cell.length_a   1.000
_cell.length_b   1.000
_cell.length_c   1.000
_cell.angle_alpha   90.00
_cell.angle_beta   90.00
_cell.angle_gamma   90.00
#
_symmetry.space_group_name_H-M   'P 1'
#
loop_
_entity.id
_entity.type
_entity.pdbx_description
1 polymer ?
#
loop_
_entity_poly.entity_id
_entity_poly.type
_entity_poly.pdbx_seq_one_letter_code
_entity_poly.pdbx_strand_id
1 'polypeptide(L)'
;MFQNYLRTAIRNLLRARTYSIINILGLALGLASFIGISAYVKYESTFDRMLVSDSEQVYRVESSFYRGSQLTDDWATSTNGYAPAIKSRFPEVADFTRISWTNSERVVRYGNTQHREARVCFADSNFFSFFRYQWLKGDKNTALKEINSIVLSAGAAHKYFGDADPIGKLLEVTTIASHYSCRVTGVFADPPPNSTMQFSMLLSWPTSPLWQQTTWYLHESYTFVKLIPGARPATIEAGFPTLAEGYKNGPALKELRWAIHLVPFRDIHLNTAKQYEVEVKGNRRSVHFLDILSYVILIIACVNYINLSTSKALERAKEVGVRKVSGARPFQLVTQFLLESLLLNLLALGLALPLAAFAAWPLPVWKILGVFLIFCFSSSIYPALILTRFQPIVVLKGKYSFSKNGILLRKGLVFFQFAISLILIAGTLAVYRQIRYMDTQRPGVEVQQTLVLRAPVAATDYDNKAIAMKNALHTLPGIKDVTGSGAIPGKEVGEFLANRRLGADKSEERTYEMLKVDFDFIPFYHPEIIAGRAFDRSHPTDSLGLVLNESAVRQLGFSSPEAAIGQQVWLEVNPNRTDHVIGVIKDYHQQSLQKTYTPLILFMDPAYAWIPTQYFSVKLDTKDLPSTIAKLQQTWTGFFPESPFDYFFLDEFYDRQYRDDRQFAKVVALFSGLAIGIAVLGLFGLTVYAAARRNREIGVRKVLGASVGQIMGLLTWDFIRLILLATVPALPLAAWLIRQWLFGYAFRAPMSWGLLLVPIPVLAAFTLLATAWLTFRAARANPVRSLKED
;
A
#
# COMPACT_ATOMS: atom_id res chain seq x y z
N MET A 1 -43.67 25.84 -17.29
CA MET A 1 -43.66 24.39 -16.99
C MET A 1 -42.55 23.98 -16.02
N PHE A 2 -41.29 24.31 -16.26
CA PHE A 2 -40.16 23.92 -15.41
C PHE A 2 -40.28 24.35 -13.94
N GLN A 3 -40.67 25.62 -13.67
CA GLN A 3 -40.89 26.13 -12.30
C GLN A 3 -41.98 25.35 -11.55
N ASN A 4 -43.03 24.90 -12.24
CA ASN A 4 -44.09 24.09 -11.63
C ASN A 4 -43.60 22.69 -11.29
N TYR A 5 -42.75 22.11 -12.13
CA TYR A 5 -42.17 20.80 -11.84
C TYR A 5 -41.23 20.87 -10.63
N LEU A 6 -40.41 21.94 -10.54
CA LEU A 6 -39.52 22.15 -9.42
C LEU A 6 -40.26 22.35 -8.10
N ARG A 7 -41.30 23.21 -8.09
CA ARG A 7 -42.19 23.44 -6.90
C ARG A 7 -42.86 22.15 -6.47
N THR A 8 -43.34 21.33 -7.43
CA THR A 8 -43.96 20.03 -7.15
C THR A 8 -42.97 19.06 -6.58
N ALA A 9 -41.74 19.00 -7.11
CA ALA A 9 -40.66 18.19 -6.61
C ALA A 9 -40.34 18.51 -5.16
N ILE A 10 -40.10 19.78 -4.83
CA ILE A 10 -39.80 20.23 -3.47
C ILE A 10 -40.93 19.87 -2.49
N ARG A 11 -42.19 20.15 -2.89
CA ARG A 11 -43.36 19.82 -2.05
C ARG A 11 -43.48 18.32 -1.78
N ASN A 12 -43.19 17.48 -2.78
CA ASN A 12 -43.25 16.04 -2.64
C ASN A 12 -42.13 15.50 -1.72
N LEU A 13 -40.92 16.06 -1.82
CA LEU A 13 -39.80 15.74 -0.92
C LEU A 13 -40.14 16.09 0.54
N LEU A 14 -40.73 17.24 0.79
CA LEU A 14 -41.13 17.70 2.13
C LEU A 14 -42.29 16.89 2.72
N ARG A 15 -43.23 16.42 1.89
CA ARG A 15 -44.34 15.55 2.32
C ARG A 15 -43.89 14.15 2.70
N ALA A 16 -42.90 13.59 2.00
CA ALA A 16 -42.39 12.24 2.21
C ALA A 16 -41.08 12.25 2.97
N ARG A 17 -41.02 12.92 4.12
CA ARG A 17 -39.77 13.18 4.88
C ARG A 17 -38.89 11.93 5.10
N THR A 18 -39.46 10.86 5.66
CA THR A 18 -38.72 9.63 5.95
C THR A 18 -38.07 9.01 4.68
N TYR A 19 -38.86 8.94 3.61
CA TYR A 19 -38.40 8.46 2.31
C TYR A 19 -37.26 9.34 1.75
N SER A 20 -37.44 10.66 1.79
CA SER A 20 -36.44 11.59 1.25
C SER A 20 -35.14 11.54 2.05
N ILE A 21 -35.22 11.52 3.39
CA ILE A 21 -34.05 11.45 4.28
C ILE A 21 -33.27 10.15 4.04
N ILE A 22 -33.93 9.00 4.01
CA ILE A 22 -33.26 7.69 3.79
C ILE A 22 -32.55 7.67 2.43
N ASN A 23 -33.21 8.18 1.37
CA ASN A 23 -32.61 8.24 0.04
C ASN A 23 -31.42 9.21 -0.03
N ILE A 24 -31.59 10.43 0.51
CA ILE A 24 -30.52 11.44 0.51
C ILE A 24 -29.30 10.91 1.29
N LEU A 25 -29.51 10.33 2.47
CA LEU A 25 -28.41 9.77 3.27
C LEU A 25 -27.74 8.57 2.57
N GLY A 26 -28.51 7.62 2.04
CA GLY A 26 -27.98 6.45 1.36
C GLY A 26 -27.18 6.84 0.10
N LEU A 27 -27.72 7.78 -0.71
CA LEU A 27 -27.04 8.31 -1.89
C LEU A 27 -25.79 9.13 -1.50
N ALA A 28 -25.90 9.98 -0.46
CA ALA A 28 -24.78 10.81 0.01
C ALA A 28 -23.60 9.95 0.50
N LEU A 29 -23.88 8.92 1.31
CA LEU A 29 -22.86 7.99 1.77
C LEU A 29 -22.22 7.21 0.59
N GLY A 30 -23.02 6.76 -0.36
CA GLY A 30 -22.52 6.08 -1.57
C GLY A 30 -21.64 6.99 -2.42
N LEU A 31 -22.09 8.22 -2.68
CA LEU A 31 -21.31 9.21 -3.44
C LEU A 31 -20.04 9.64 -2.68
N ALA A 32 -20.14 9.91 -1.37
CA ALA A 32 -18.97 10.27 -0.56
C ALA A 32 -17.91 9.15 -0.57
N SER A 33 -18.34 7.90 -0.41
CA SER A 33 -17.44 6.74 -0.50
C SER A 33 -16.78 6.66 -1.88
N PHE A 34 -17.54 6.78 -2.95
CA PHE A 34 -17.03 6.77 -4.32
C PHE A 34 -16.03 7.92 -4.57
N ILE A 35 -16.36 9.14 -4.15
CA ILE A 35 -15.51 10.32 -4.32
C ILE A 35 -14.22 10.17 -3.52
N GLY A 36 -14.32 9.79 -2.25
CA GLY A 36 -13.15 9.60 -1.36
C GLY A 36 -12.20 8.52 -1.85
N ILE A 37 -12.71 7.34 -2.21
CA ILE A 37 -11.88 6.26 -2.77
C ILE A 37 -11.29 6.68 -4.13
N SER A 38 -12.08 7.30 -5.02
CA SER A 38 -11.58 7.77 -6.32
C SER A 38 -10.50 8.84 -6.19
N ALA A 39 -10.57 9.70 -5.17
CA ALA A 39 -9.53 10.68 -4.87
C ALA A 39 -8.22 9.98 -4.42
N TYR A 40 -8.32 8.99 -3.53
CA TYR A 40 -7.17 8.17 -3.12
C TYR A 40 -6.57 7.40 -4.30
N VAL A 41 -7.38 6.72 -5.12
CA VAL A 41 -6.94 6.02 -6.32
C VAL A 41 -6.24 6.97 -7.30
N LYS A 42 -6.77 8.20 -7.46
CA LYS A 42 -6.12 9.23 -8.27
C LYS A 42 -4.77 9.62 -7.69
N TYR A 43 -4.69 9.86 -6.38
CA TYR A 43 -3.45 10.18 -5.68
C TYR A 43 -2.38 9.10 -5.94
N GLU A 44 -2.70 7.83 -5.69
CA GLU A 44 -1.81 6.68 -5.93
C GLU A 44 -1.43 6.51 -7.41
N SER A 45 -2.36 6.78 -8.33
CA SER A 45 -2.13 6.63 -9.79
C SER A 45 -1.44 7.83 -10.43
N THR A 46 -1.26 8.93 -9.70
CA THR A 46 -0.62 10.15 -10.22
C THR A 46 0.75 10.42 -9.62
N PHE A 47 1.33 9.43 -8.91
CA PHE A 47 2.70 9.53 -8.45
C PHE A 47 3.64 9.90 -9.63
N ASP A 48 4.59 10.77 -9.34
CA ASP A 48 5.65 11.23 -10.23
C ASP A 48 5.22 11.95 -11.51
N ARG A 49 3.94 11.99 -11.86
CA ARG A 49 3.48 12.64 -13.10
C ARG A 49 3.80 14.13 -13.20
N MET A 50 3.97 14.80 -12.06
CA MET A 50 4.30 16.22 -12.02
C MET A 50 5.76 16.50 -12.39
N LEU A 51 6.63 15.51 -12.23
CA LEU A 51 8.07 15.63 -12.46
C LEU A 51 8.47 15.53 -13.93
N VAL A 52 7.58 15.05 -14.80
CA VAL A 52 7.89 14.81 -16.22
C VAL A 52 6.77 15.32 -17.10
N SER A 53 7.11 16.12 -18.17
CA SER A 53 6.11 16.61 -19.14
C SER A 53 5.54 15.49 -19.99
N ASP A 54 6.41 14.57 -20.40
CA ASP A 54 6.13 13.50 -21.34
C ASP A 54 6.31 12.16 -20.62
N SER A 55 5.48 11.92 -19.59
CA SER A 55 5.59 10.72 -18.72
C SER A 55 5.50 9.39 -19.48
N GLU A 56 5.04 9.43 -20.72
CA GLU A 56 5.00 8.28 -21.64
C GLU A 56 6.33 7.99 -22.34
N GLN A 57 7.28 8.92 -22.29
CA GLN A 57 8.59 8.81 -22.97
C GLN A 57 9.74 8.56 -21.99
N VAL A 58 9.51 8.64 -20.67
CA VAL A 58 10.54 8.45 -19.66
C VAL A 58 10.41 7.07 -19.02
N TYR A 59 11.54 6.36 -18.99
CA TYR A 59 11.63 5.00 -18.48
C TYR A 59 12.78 4.88 -17.48
N ARG A 60 12.61 4.08 -16.44
CA ARG A 60 13.70 3.60 -15.59
C ARG A 60 14.30 2.34 -16.23
N VAL A 61 15.63 2.27 -16.25
CA VAL A 61 16.39 1.10 -16.71
C VAL A 61 16.61 0.17 -15.52
N GLU A 62 16.00 -0.98 -15.55
CA GLU A 62 16.14 -2.04 -14.55
C GLU A 62 16.98 -3.18 -15.09
N SER A 63 17.70 -3.88 -14.22
CA SER A 63 18.65 -4.93 -14.63
C SER A 63 18.14 -6.31 -14.26
N SER A 64 18.25 -7.28 -15.17
CA SER A 64 17.92 -8.68 -14.90
C SER A 64 19.04 -9.58 -15.43
N PHE A 65 19.39 -10.59 -14.66
CA PHE A 65 20.47 -11.53 -14.95
C PHE A 65 19.89 -12.94 -15.07
N TYR A 66 20.34 -13.65 -16.10
CA TYR A 66 19.86 -15.00 -16.37
C TYR A 66 21.05 -15.94 -16.56
N ARG A 67 20.96 -17.13 -15.95
CA ARG A 67 21.83 -18.25 -16.25
C ARG A 67 21.04 -19.29 -17.06
N GLY A 68 21.36 -19.43 -18.34
CA GLY A 68 20.48 -20.13 -19.27
C GLY A 68 19.10 -19.45 -19.37
N SER A 69 18.04 -20.16 -19.02
CA SER A 69 16.65 -19.63 -18.95
C SER A 69 16.23 -19.19 -17.54
N GLN A 70 17.04 -19.49 -16.52
CA GLN A 70 16.70 -19.21 -15.14
C GLN A 70 17.10 -17.77 -14.78
N LEU A 71 16.13 -16.98 -14.25
CA LEU A 71 16.40 -15.67 -13.64
C LEU A 71 17.19 -15.87 -12.34
N THR A 72 18.38 -15.26 -12.25
CA THR A 72 19.21 -15.29 -11.03
C THR A 72 18.97 -14.07 -10.17
N ASP A 73 18.98 -12.89 -10.79
CA ASP A 73 18.84 -11.62 -10.09
C ASP A 73 17.97 -10.65 -10.88
N ASP A 74 17.21 -9.82 -10.17
CA ASP A 74 16.29 -8.86 -10.77
C ASP A 74 16.26 -7.57 -9.93
N TRP A 75 16.95 -6.53 -10.42
CA TRP A 75 17.28 -5.32 -9.69
C TRP A 75 16.61 -4.08 -10.26
N ALA A 76 16.13 -3.20 -9.38
CA ALA A 76 15.60 -1.90 -9.75
C ALA A 76 16.68 -0.92 -10.23
N THR A 77 17.93 -1.22 -9.90
CA THR A 77 19.12 -0.42 -10.21
C THR A 77 19.83 -0.90 -11.48
N SER A 78 20.71 -0.07 -11.97
CA SER A 78 21.61 -0.34 -13.09
C SER A 78 23.03 0.14 -12.77
N THR A 79 23.97 -0.14 -13.66
CA THR A 79 25.31 0.44 -13.55
C THR A 79 25.39 1.84 -14.13
N ASN A 80 26.39 2.61 -13.73
CA ASN A 80 26.62 3.95 -14.31
C ASN A 80 27.06 3.91 -15.78
N GLY A 81 27.51 2.76 -16.30
CA GLY A 81 27.91 2.54 -17.69
C GLY A 81 26.76 2.32 -18.65
N TYR A 82 25.60 1.87 -18.19
CA TYR A 82 24.47 1.51 -19.06
C TYR A 82 23.95 2.68 -19.88
N ALA A 83 23.63 3.81 -19.25
CA ALA A 83 23.01 4.93 -19.92
C ALA A 83 23.85 5.54 -21.05
N PRO A 84 25.16 5.85 -20.86
CA PRO A 84 26.00 6.34 -21.94
C PRO A 84 26.10 5.36 -23.10
N ALA A 85 26.23 4.05 -22.81
CA ALA A 85 26.32 3.01 -23.84
C ALA A 85 25.00 2.82 -24.60
N ILE A 86 23.88 2.83 -23.90
CA ILE A 86 22.55 2.74 -24.51
C ILE A 86 22.30 3.95 -25.41
N LYS A 87 22.58 5.19 -24.95
CA LYS A 87 22.42 6.39 -25.76
C LYS A 87 23.30 6.40 -26.99
N SER A 88 24.54 5.91 -26.89
CA SER A 88 25.47 5.81 -28.03
C SER A 88 25.01 4.79 -29.07
N ARG A 89 24.37 3.69 -28.66
CA ARG A 89 24.00 2.57 -29.53
C ARG A 89 22.62 2.69 -30.13
N PHE A 90 21.67 3.31 -29.40
CA PHE A 90 20.27 3.38 -29.78
C PHE A 90 19.83 4.83 -30.02
N PRO A 91 19.63 5.24 -31.28
CA PRO A 91 19.21 6.60 -31.63
C PRO A 91 17.80 6.94 -31.10
N GLU A 92 17.02 5.95 -30.71
CA GLU A 92 15.72 6.09 -30.06
C GLU A 92 15.82 6.78 -28.71
N VAL A 93 17.00 6.82 -28.07
CA VAL A 93 17.22 7.45 -26.78
C VAL A 93 17.62 8.92 -26.97
N ALA A 94 16.69 9.82 -26.69
CA ALA A 94 16.91 11.26 -26.81
C ALA A 94 17.85 11.78 -25.73
N ASP A 95 17.65 11.37 -24.48
CA ASP A 95 18.44 11.81 -23.33
C ASP A 95 18.42 10.78 -22.21
N PHE A 96 19.35 10.92 -21.23
CA PHE A 96 19.36 10.14 -20.00
C PHE A 96 19.81 10.99 -18.82
N THR A 97 19.47 10.52 -17.61
CA THR A 97 20.03 11.04 -16.37
C THR A 97 20.17 9.91 -15.33
N ARG A 98 21.16 10.03 -14.46
CA ARG A 98 21.44 9.05 -13.42
C ARG A 98 21.37 9.73 -12.05
N ILE A 99 20.95 8.97 -11.07
CA ILE A 99 21.00 9.33 -9.66
C ILE A 99 21.53 8.13 -8.88
N SER A 100 22.54 8.36 -8.04
CA SER A 100 22.98 7.31 -7.13
C SER A 100 22.05 7.30 -5.92
N TRP A 101 21.35 6.20 -5.72
CA TRP A 101 20.50 6.03 -4.57
C TRP A 101 21.12 4.98 -3.66
N THR A 102 21.97 5.42 -2.75
CA THR A 102 22.54 4.52 -1.76
C THR A 102 21.69 4.54 -0.49
N ASN A 103 21.51 3.38 0.10
CA ASN A 103 20.85 3.21 1.40
C ASN A 103 21.70 3.77 2.55
N SER A 104 22.86 4.36 2.22
CA SER A 104 23.80 4.91 3.19
C SER A 104 23.39 6.31 3.62
N GLU A 105 23.22 6.46 4.92
CA GLU A 105 22.98 7.76 5.55
C GLU A 105 24.27 8.58 5.55
N ARG A 106 24.12 9.90 5.44
CA ARG A 106 25.22 10.85 5.46
C ARG A 106 25.07 11.81 6.62
N VAL A 107 26.17 12.24 7.19
CA VAL A 107 26.18 13.34 8.16
C VAL A 107 26.47 14.63 7.42
N VAL A 108 25.57 15.59 7.50
CA VAL A 108 25.72 16.91 6.92
C VAL A 108 25.89 17.93 8.03
N ARG A 109 26.95 18.79 7.94
CA ARG A 109 27.28 19.79 8.93
C ARG A 109 27.40 21.19 8.33
N TYR A 110 26.87 22.17 9.06
CA TYR A 110 27.09 23.59 8.83
C TYR A 110 27.37 24.28 10.15
N GLY A 111 28.59 24.77 10.34
CA GLY A 111 29.02 25.33 11.64
C GLY A 111 28.86 24.31 12.77
N ASN A 112 28.06 24.66 13.78
CA ASN A 112 27.76 23.79 14.91
C ASN A 112 26.54 22.89 14.70
N THR A 113 25.79 23.07 13.60
CA THR A 113 24.60 22.30 13.30
C THR A 113 24.98 21.08 12.48
N GLN A 114 24.68 19.90 12.99
CA GLN A 114 24.89 18.65 12.26
C GLN A 114 23.68 17.75 12.34
N HIS A 115 23.35 17.11 11.22
CA HIS A 115 22.25 16.16 11.14
C HIS A 115 22.62 14.96 10.28
N ARG A 116 22.02 13.83 10.62
CA ARG A 116 22.02 12.64 9.76
C ARG A 116 20.94 12.81 8.70
N GLU A 117 21.31 12.65 7.45
CA GLU A 117 20.44 12.80 6.30
C GLU A 117 20.40 11.48 5.51
N ALA A 118 19.20 10.91 5.38
CA ALA A 118 18.99 9.65 4.65
C ALA A 118 18.73 9.87 3.15
N ARG A 119 18.51 11.12 2.73
CA ARG A 119 18.04 11.45 1.37
C ARG A 119 18.98 12.42 0.67
N VAL A 120 20.24 12.06 0.66
CA VAL A 120 21.32 12.80 -0.02
C VAL A 120 21.88 11.91 -1.12
N CYS A 121 21.81 12.32 -2.38
CA CYS A 121 22.18 11.52 -3.54
C CYS A 121 23.18 12.28 -4.44
N PHE A 122 23.91 11.54 -5.30
CA PHE A 122 24.64 12.13 -6.41
C PHE A 122 23.79 12.10 -7.66
N ALA A 123 23.79 13.14 -8.46
CA ALA A 123 23.01 13.22 -9.70
C ALA A 123 23.79 13.85 -10.85
N ASP A 124 23.46 13.45 -12.07
CA ASP A 124 24.00 14.05 -13.30
C ASP A 124 23.66 15.53 -13.39
N SER A 125 24.49 16.30 -14.08
CA SER A 125 24.35 17.74 -14.23
C SER A 125 23.04 18.17 -14.93
N ASN A 126 22.45 17.28 -15.74
CA ASN A 126 21.20 17.54 -16.45
C ASN A 126 19.95 17.11 -15.66
N PHE A 127 20.08 16.64 -14.41
CA PHE A 127 18.98 16.11 -13.62
C PHE A 127 17.77 17.07 -13.55
N PHE A 128 17.99 18.35 -13.24
CA PHE A 128 16.93 19.34 -13.12
C PHE A 128 16.39 19.85 -14.48
N SER A 129 17.07 19.59 -15.58
CA SER A 129 16.51 19.81 -16.92
C SER A 129 15.73 18.59 -17.42
N PHE A 130 16.10 17.40 -16.98
CA PHE A 130 15.40 16.14 -17.25
C PHE A 130 14.09 16.03 -16.45
N PHE A 131 14.14 16.31 -15.13
CA PHE A 131 13.00 16.33 -14.23
C PHE A 131 12.57 17.75 -13.86
N ARG A 132 11.27 18.01 -13.86
CA ARG A 132 10.67 19.32 -13.60
C ARG A 132 10.43 19.59 -12.12
N TYR A 133 11.50 19.85 -11.37
CA TYR A 133 11.36 20.42 -10.03
C TYR A 133 11.20 21.93 -10.13
N GLN A 134 10.36 22.50 -9.27
CA GLN A 134 10.25 23.96 -9.17
C GLN A 134 11.55 24.52 -8.61
N TRP A 135 12.22 25.37 -9.39
CA TRP A 135 13.49 25.98 -9.02
C TRP A 135 13.26 27.29 -8.28
N LEU A 136 13.99 27.53 -7.17
CA LEU A 136 13.81 28.71 -6.31
C LEU A 136 14.97 29.67 -6.33
N LYS A 137 16.23 29.17 -6.25
CA LYS A 137 17.45 30.01 -6.26
C LYS A 137 18.58 29.32 -7.02
N GLY A 138 19.51 30.15 -7.58
CA GLY A 138 20.64 29.72 -8.39
C GLY A 138 20.24 29.44 -9.85
N ASP A 139 21.14 28.83 -10.64
CA ASP A 139 20.88 28.44 -12.02
C ASP A 139 20.83 26.93 -12.16
N LYS A 140 19.64 26.40 -12.51
CA LYS A 140 19.38 24.97 -12.65
C LYS A 140 20.27 24.25 -13.70
N ASN A 141 20.77 24.98 -14.69
CA ASN A 141 21.54 24.38 -15.80
C ASN A 141 23.02 24.19 -15.43
N THR A 142 23.49 24.86 -14.41
CA THR A 142 24.90 24.83 -13.99
C THR A 142 25.09 24.28 -12.59
N ALA A 143 24.02 24.18 -11.79
CA ALA A 143 24.07 23.87 -10.37
C ALA A 143 24.80 22.57 -9.99
N LEU A 144 24.76 21.55 -10.85
CA LEU A 144 25.40 20.23 -10.63
C LEU A 144 26.57 19.95 -11.60
N LYS A 145 27.14 20.95 -12.25
CA LYS A 145 28.26 20.77 -13.18
C LYS A 145 29.61 20.65 -12.49
N GLU A 146 29.85 21.50 -11.50
CA GLU A 146 31.13 21.58 -10.84
C GLU A 146 31.27 20.49 -9.77
N ILE A 147 32.50 20.00 -9.58
CA ILE A 147 32.82 19.09 -8.47
C ILE A 147 32.53 19.80 -7.15
N ASN A 148 32.04 19.06 -6.16
CA ASN A 148 31.67 19.58 -4.85
C ASN A 148 30.56 20.64 -4.88
N SER A 149 29.68 20.57 -5.88
CA SER A 149 28.42 21.32 -5.88
C SER A 149 27.33 20.54 -5.18
N ILE A 150 26.49 21.24 -4.42
CA ILE A 150 25.32 20.67 -3.75
C ILE A 150 24.10 21.57 -3.95
N VAL A 151 22.96 20.94 -4.24
CA VAL A 151 21.67 21.61 -4.37
C VAL A 151 20.75 21.11 -3.24
N LEU A 152 20.02 22.03 -2.62
CA LEU A 152 19.18 21.76 -1.45
C LEU A 152 17.70 21.87 -1.78
N SER A 153 16.87 21.07 -1.16
CA SER A 153 15.44 21.36 -1.09
C SER A 153 15.17 22.57 -0.20
N ALA A 154 14.01 23.22 -0.33
CA ALA A 154 13.63 24.37 0.47
C ALA A 154 13.65 24.04 1.98
N GLY A 155 13.13 22.88 2.36
CA GLY A 155 13.14 22.40 3.75
C GLY A 155 14.55 22.15 4.26
N ALA A 156 15.45 21.58 3.44
CA ALA A 156 16.85 21.40 3.80
C ALA A 156 17.58 22.74 3.93
N ALA A 157 17.36 23.67 3.02
CA ALA A 157 17.95 25.01 3.08
C ALA A 157 17.53 25.73 4.37
N HIS A 158 16.23 25.69 4.73
CA HIS A 158 15.75 26.29 5.97
C HIS A 158 16.32 25.60 7.22
N LYS A 159 16.45 24.26 7.20
CA LYS A 159 17.00 23.47 8.31
C LYS A 159 18.41 23.88 8.72
N TYR A 160 19.29 24.18 7.74
CA TYR A 160 20.70 24.51 7.98
C TYR A 160 20.98 26.00 8.05
N PHE A 161 20.24 26.82 7.34
CA PHE A 161 20.53 28.25 7.16
C PHE A 161 19.43 29.16 7.71
N GLY A 162 18.29 28.61 8.13
CA GLY A 162 17.13 29.42 8.52
C GLY A 162 16.68 30.30 7.34
N ASP A 163 16.54 31.58 7.56
CA ASP A 163 16.17 32.58 6.55
C ASP A 163 17.36 33.15 5.78
N ALA A 164 18.61 32.79 6.15
CA ALA A 164 19.80 33.28 5.48
C ALA A 164 19.92 32.66 4.06
N ASP A 165 20.56 33.43 3.15
CA ASP A 165 20.79 32.91 1.79
C ASP A 165 21.85 31.79 1.83
N PRO A 166 21.48 30.57 1.35
CA PRO A 166 22.39 29.44 1.35
C PRO A 166 23.39 29.45 0.17
N ILE A 167 23.14 30.21 -0.88
CA ILE A 167 23.96 30.17 -2.11
C ILE A 167 25.40 30.56 -1.79
N GLY A 168 26.34 29.75 -2.29
CA GLY A 168 27.79 29.95 -2.10
C GLY A 168 28.33 29.49 -0.78
N LYS A 169 27.49 29.15 0.24
CA LYS A 169 27.91 28.58 1.51
C LYS A 169 28.45 27.17 1.35
N LEU A 170 29.33 26.75 2.28
CA LEU A 170 29.92 25.42 2.30
C LEU A 170 29.21 24.54 3.31
N LEU A 171 28.85 23.33 2.88
CA LEU A 171 28.34 22.24 3.72
C LEU A 171 29.34 21.09 3.72
N GLU A 172 29.64 20.58 4.90
CA GLU A 172 30.45 19.37 5.05
C GLU A 172 29.55 18.15 4.98
N VAL A 173 29.79 17.27 4.01
CA VAL A 173 29.03 16.03 3.80
C VAL A 173 29.95 14.85 4.04
N THR A 174 29.68 14.08 5.08
CA THR A 174 30.46 12.91 5.46
C THR A 174 29.70 11.64 5.11
N THR A 175 30.34 10.72 4.40
CA THR A 175 29.89 9.35 4.11
C THR A 175 30.76 8.35 4.86
N ILE A 176 30.45 7.08 4.81
CA ILE A 176 31.29 6.00 5.39
C ILE A 176 32.71 6.03 4.83
N ALA A 177 32.88 6.33 3.55
CA ALA A 177 34.15 6.23 2.83
C ALA A 177 34.80 7.59 2.52
N SER A 178 34.08 8.72 2.66
CA SER A 178 34.56 9.99 2.12
C SER A 178 33.96 11.18 2.86
N HIS A 179 34.70 12.28 2.80
CA HIS A 179 34.31 13.58 3.32
C HIS A 179 34.38 14.61 2.20
N TYR A 180 33.32 15.40 2.03
CA TYR A 180 33.18 16.39 0.98
C TYR A 180 32.84 17.75 1.56
N SER A 181 33.58 18.79 1.17
CA SER A 181 33.20 20.19 1.41
C SER A 181 32.48 20.70 0.17
N CYS A 182 31.15 20.83 0.25
CA CYS A 182 30.30 21.10 -0.89
C CYS A 182 29.76 22.53 -0.87
N ARG A 183 29.85 23.23 -2.00
CA ARG A 183 29.30 24.57 -2.16
C ARG A 183 27.84 24.49 -2.60
N VAL A 184 26.96 25.19 -1.87
CA VAL A 184 25.56 25.31 -2.23
C VAL A 184 25.41 26.15 -3.51
N THR A 185 24.88 25.56 -4.57
CA THR A 185 24.76 26.16 -5.92
C THR A 185 23.32 26.42 -6.32
N GLY A 186 22.36 25.83 -5.61
CA GLY A 186 20.95 26.02 -5.92
C GLY A 186 20.00 25.54 -4.83
N VAL A 187 18.77 26.03 -4.94
CA VAL A 187 17.65 25.61 -4.07
C VAL A 187 16.45 25.31 -4.95
N PHE A 188 15.80 24.16 -4.71
CA PHE A 188 14.56 23.75 -5.36
C PHE A 188 13.43 23.57 -4.32
N ALA A 189 12.18 23.60 -4.75
CA ALA A 189 11.05 23.32 -3.87
C ALA A 189 11.08 21.86 -3.38
N ASP A 190 10.59 21.62 -2.16
CA ASP A 190 10.52 20.26 -1.63
C ASP A 190 9.81 19.32 -2.61
N PRO A 191 10.26 18.06 -2.76
CA PRO A 191 9.59 17.07 -3.57
C PRO A 191 8.12 16.93 -3.17
N PRO A 192 7.19 16.81 -4.12
CA PRO A 192 5.79 16.64 -3.80
C PRO A 192 5.56 15.33 -3.03
N PRO A 193 4.59 15.29 -2.11
CA PRO A 193 4.31 14.09 -1.30
C PRO A 193 4.00 12.83 -2.12
N ASN A 194 3.47 13.01 -3.33
CA ASN A 194 3.17 11.94 -4.29
C ASN A 194 4.30 11.76 -5.32
N SER A 195 5.53 11.78 -4.86
CA SER A 195 6.72 11.42 -5.65
C SER A 195 7.46 10.25 -5.01
N THR A 196 7.95 9.32 -5.83
CA THR A 196 8.87 8.26 -5.41
C THR A 196 10.25 8.84 -5.11
N MET A 197 10.64 9.90 -5.80
CA MET A 197 11.94 10.57 -5.65
C MET A 197 11.92 11.61 -4.53
N GLN A 198 12.04 11.13 -3.29
CA GLN A 198 12.05 11.93 -2.06
C GLN A 198 13.49 12.19 -1.60
N PHE A 199 14.18 13.16 -2.16
CA PHE A 199 15.51 13.57 -1.72
C PHE A 199 15.49 15.01 -1.17
N SER A 200 16.39 15.29 -0.21
CA SER A 200 16.57 16.62 0.38
C SER A 200 17.76 17.38 -0.19
N MET A 201 18.74 16.66 -0.71
CA MET A 201 19.98 17.20 -1.23
C MET A 201 20.49 16.37 -2.40
N LEU A 202 21.03 17.07 -3.41
CA LEU A 202 21.73 16.44 -4.53
C LEU A 202 23.15 16.99 -4.66
N LEU A 203 24.13 16.09 -4.66
CA LEU A 203 25.52 16.40 -4.97
C LEU A 203 25.77 16.17 -6.47
N SER A 204 26.68 16.94 -7.04
CA SER A 204 27.08 16.70 -8.43
C SER A 204 27.72 15.32 -8.61
N TRP A 205 27.38 14.64 -9.67
CA TRP A 205 27.87 13.30 -10.00
C TRP A 205 29.39 13.17 -9.93
N PRO A 206 30.20 14.10 -10.51
CA PRO A 206 31.65 14.01 -10.47
C PRO A 206 32.28 14.26 -9.09
N THR A 207 31.51 14.61 -8.07
CA THR A 207 32.03 14.77 -6.71
C THR A 207 32.50 13.46 -6.11
N SER A 208 31.85 12.35 -6.40
CA SER A 208 32.27 11.03 -5.92
C SER A 208 33.29 10.40 -6.87
N PRO A 209 34.50 10.01 -6.39
CA PRO A 209 35.47 9.30 -7.22
C PRO A 209 34.92 7.99 -7.79
N LEU A 210 34.03 7.32 -7.06
CA LEU A 210 33.36 6.09 -7.50
C LEU A 210 32.59 6.29 -8.82
N TRP A 211 31.97 7.44 -9.01
CA TRP A 211 31.14 7.74 -10.17
C TRP A 211 31.90 8.38 -11.34
N GLN A 212 33.14 8.80 -11.12
CA GLN A 212 34.00 9.30 -12.20
C GLN A 212 34.42 8.18 -13.16
N GLN A 213 34.53 6.94 -12.65
CA GLN A 213 34.87 5.78 -13.45
C GLN A 213 33.61 5.09 -13.98
N THR A 214 33.60 4.77 -15.28
CA THR A 214 32.54 3.95 -15.87
C THR A 214 32.72 2.52 -15.45
N THR A 215 31.74 1.98 -14.75
CA THR A 215 31.71 0.58 -14.29
C THR A 215 30.48 -0.14 -14.83
N TRP A 216 30.63 -1.45 -15.06
CA TRP A 216 29.58 -2.36 -15.50
C TRP A 216 29.20 -3.41 -14.46
N TYR A 217 29.73 -3.32 -13.24
CA TYR A 217 29.44 -4.26 -12.14
C TYR A 217 28.86 -3.61 -10.90
N LEU A 218 28.97 -2.31 -10.71
CA LEU A 218 28.37 -1.63 -9.57
C LEU A 218 26.97 -1.15 -9.92
N HIS A 219 25.97 -1.88 -9.48
CA HIS A 219 24.55 -1.62 -9.74
C HIS A 219 23.93 -0.72 -8.67
N GLU A 220 24.54 0.43 -8.41
CA GLU A 220 24.13 1.39 -7.37
C GLU A 220 23.53 2.67 -7.94
N SER A 221 23.09 2.68 -9.18
CA SER A 221 22.48 3.85 -9.80
C SER A 221 21.10 3.56 -10.36
N TYR A 222 20.19 4.51 -10.16
CA TYR A 222 18.95 4.57 -10.93
C TYR A 222 19.23 5.35 -12.20
N THR A 223 18.99 4.71 -13.31
CA THR A 223 19.16 5.29 -14.65
C THR A 223 17.80 5.55 -15.26
N PHE A 224 17.60 6.77 -15.71
CA PHE A 224 16.38 7.15 -16.44
C PHE A 224 16.77 7.53 -17.87
N VAL A 225 15.97 7.03 -18.83
CA VAL A 225 16.14 7.33 -20.25
C VAL A 225 14.87 7.99 -20.79
N LYS A 226 15.05 8.99 -21.64
CA LYS A 226 13.96 9.62 -22.40
C LYS A 226 14.04 9.14 -23.84
N LEU A 227 12.97 8.54 -24.34
CA LEU A 227 12.86 8.08 -25.71
C LEU A 227 12.26 9.15 -26.61
N ILE A 228 12.60 9.10 -27.90
CA ILE A 228 11.94 9.93 -28.91
C ILE A 228 10.48 9.48 -29.09
N PRO A 229 9.57 10.38 -29.54
CA PRO A 229 8.18 10.02 -29.78
C PRO A 229 8.05 8.85 -30.76
N GLY A 230 7.25 7.84 -30.40
CA GLY A 230 7.01 6.64 -31.21
C GLY A 230 8.07 5.54 -31.11
N ALA A 231 9.16 5.74 -30.35
CA ALA A 231 10.15 4.69 -30.08
C ALA A 231 9.54 3.54 -29.26
N ARG A 232 9.98 2.33 -29.56
CA ARG A 232 9.53 1.11 -28.87
C ARG A 232 10.58 0.67 -27.84
N PRO A 233 10.28 0.63 -26.53
CA PRO A 233 11.22 0.15 -25.52
C PRO A 233 11.79 -1.25 -25.81
N ALA A 234 10.96 -2.13 -26.34
CA ALA A 234 11.34 -3.50 -26.69
C ALA A 234 12.52 -3.60 -27.68
N THR A 235 12.73 -2.59 -28.55
CA THR A 235 13.90 -2.57 -29.47
C THR A 235 15.19 -2.42 -28.68
N ILE A 236 15.21 -1.55 -27.69
CA ILE A 236 16.38 -1.32 -26.83
C ILE A 236 16.62 -2.53 -25.93
N GLU A 237 15.55 -3.07 -25.32
CA GLU A 237 15.63 -4.26 -24.47
C GLU A 237 16.18 -5.48 -25.23
N ALA A 238 15.72 -5.72 -26.46
CA ALA A 238 16.18 -6.81 -27.29
C ALA A 238 17.63 -6.65 -27.76
N GLY A 239 18.07 -5.41 -27.99
CA GLY A 239 19.44 -5.13 -28.44
C GLY A 239 20.48 -5.02 -27.31
N PHE A 240 20.04 -4.83 -26.07
CA PHE A 240 20.93 -4.62 -24.93
C PHE A 240 21.84 -5.83 -24.61
N PRO A 241 21.39 -7.10 -24.66
CA PRO A 241 22.29 -8.23 -24.39
C PRO A 241 23.51 -8.23 -25.30
N THR A 242 23.35 -7.94 -26.59
CA THR A 242 24.45 -7.84 -27.55
C THR A 242 25.39 -6.68 -27.22
N LEU A 243 24.85 -5.53 -26.81
CA LEU A 243 25.65 -4.39 -26.35
C LEU A 243 26.47 -4.76 -25.11
N ALA A 244 25.86 -5.46 -24.13
CA ALA A 244 26.51 -5.82 -22.88
C ALA A 244 27.67 -6.82 -23.03
N GLU A 245 27.65 -7.68 -24.06
CA GLU A 245 28.73 -8.66 -24.29
C GLU A 245 30.13 -8.03 -24.39
N GLY A 246 30.22 -6.83 -24.99
CA GLY A 246 31.49 -6.10 -25.10
C GLY A 246 32.08 -5.60 -23.77
N TYR A 247 31.29 -5.60 -22.70
CA TYR A 247 31.67 -5.06 -21.39
C TYR A 247 31.74 -6.09 -20.28
N LYS A 248 31.47 -7.35 -20.59
CA LYS A 248 31.60 -8.47 -19.63
C LYS A 248 33.06 -8.85 -19.43
N ASN A 249 33.60 -8.46 -18.29
CA ASN A 249 34.97 -8.78 -17.91
C ASN A 249 34.99 -10.01 -16.95
N GLY A 250 35.70 -11.04 -17.32
CA GLY A 250 35.88 -12.26 -16.55
C GLY A 250 34.87 -13.38 -16.88
N PRO A 251 35.26 -14.63 -16.60
CA PRO A 251 34.49 -15.82 -16.97
C PRO A 251 33.08 -15.85 -16.37
N ALA A 252 32.96 -15.46 -15.09
CA ALA A 252 31.69 -15.53 -14.36
C ALA A 252 30.61 -14.64 -15.00
N LEU A 253 30.97 -13.44 -15.44
CA LEU A 253 30.03 -12.51 -16.05
C LEU A 253 29.65 -12.90 -17.47
N LYS A 254 30.55 -13.61 -18.18
CA LYS A 254 30.30 -14.10 -19.56
C LYS A 254 29.22 -15.20 -19.59
N GLU A 255 29.07 -15.96 -18.52
CA GLU A 255 28.07 -17.02 -18.43
C GLU A 255 26.65 -16.47 -18.18
N LEU A 256 26.54 -15.24 -17.70
CA LEU A 256 25.27 -14.61 -17.45
C LEU A 256 24.75 -13.86 -18.69
N ARG A 257 23.51 -14.10 -19.07
CA ARG A 257 22.82 -13.22 -20.01
C ARG A 257 22.28 -12.02 -19.25
N TRP A 258 22.79 -10.83 -19.63
CA TRP A 258 22.32 -9.57 -19.07
C TRP A 258 21.16 -9.05 -19.89
N ALA A 259 20.11 -8.64 -19.24
CA ALA A 259 18.95 -8.01 -19.84
C ALA A 259 18.59 -6.75 -19.08
N ILE A 260 17.89 -5.84 -19.73
CA ILE A 260 17.29 -4.69 -19.11
C ILE A 260 15.79 -4.67 -19.38
N HIS A 261 15.07 -4.02 -18.48
CA HIS A 261 13.66 -3.70 -18.65
C HIS A 261 13.48 -2.19 -18.55
N LEU A 262 12.81 -1.62 -19.53
CA LEU A 262 12.46 -0.21 -19.54
C LEU A 262 11.08 -0.03 -18.94
N VAL A 263 11.05 0.28 -17.63
CA VAL A 263 9.81 0.47 -16.90
C VAL A 263 9.36 1.93 -17.00
N PRO A 264 8.13 2.19 -17.50
CA PRO A 264 7.61 3.56 -17.58
C PRO A 264 7.68 4.26 -16.21
N PHE A 265 8.18 5.48 -16.19
CA PHE A 265 8.39 6.25 -14.95
C PHE A 265 7.11 6.35 -14.10
N ARG A 266 5.96 6.53 -14.75
CA ARG A 266 4.63 6.59 -14.11
C ARG A 266 4.19 5.29 -13.42
N ASP A 267 4.81 4.16 -13.79
CA ASP A 267 4.41 2.83 -13.32
C ASP A 267 5.30 2.30 -12.18
N ILE A 268 6.40 3.00 -11.86
CA ILE A 268 7.39 2.59 -10.85
C ILE A 268 6.71 2.43 -9.48
N HIS A 269 5.93 3.42 -9.05
CA HIS A 269 5.28 3.43 -7.75
C HIS A 269 4.39 2.20 -7.48
N LEU A 270 3.66 1.73 -8.49
CA LEU A 270 2.65 0.67 -8.32
C LEU A 270 3.09 -0.72 -8.81
N ASN A 271 4.17 -0.82 -9.59
CA ASN A 271 4.46 -2.05 -10.35
C ASN A 271 5.67 -2.84 -9.88
N THR A 272 6.54 -2.28 -9.06
CA THR A 272 7.84 -2.89 -8.83
C THR A 272 7.97 -3.44 -7.42
N ALA A 273 8.53 -4.66 -7.32
CA ALA A 273 8.92 -5.31 -6.07
C ALA A 273 10.29 -5.97 -6.26
N LYS A 274 11.24 -5.20 -6.84
CA LYS A 274 12.58 -5.70 -7.16
C LYS A 274 13.55 -5.48 -6.00
N GLN A 275 14.70 -6.15 -6.05
CA GLN A 275 15.80 -5.89 -5.13
C GLN A 275 16.37 -4.47 -5.37
N TYR A 276 16.97 -3.89 -4.35
CA TYR A 276 17.53 -2.52 -4.35
C TYR A 276 16.52 -1.40 -4.64
N GLU A 277 15.24 -1.63 -4.40
CA GLU A 277 14.23 -0.59 -4.51
C GLU A 277 14.07 0.16 -3.19
N VAL A 278 14.43 1.42 -3.17
CA VAL A 278 14.39 2.29 -1.96
C VAL A 278 13.21 3.26 -2.00
N GLU A 279 12.53 3.34 -3.11
CA GLU A 279 11.44 4.30 -3.33
C GLU A 279 10.16 3.92 -2.58
N VAL A 280 9.33 4.92 -2.32
CA VAL A 280 8.00 4.73 -1.72
C VAL A 280 7.12 3.89 -2.65
N LYS A 281 6.70 2.73 -2.18
CA LYS A 281 5.91 1.78 -2.97
C LYS A 281 4.43 1.83 -2.62
N GLY A 282 3.60 1.87 -3.66
CA GLY A 282 2.19 1.55 -3.56
C GLY A 282 1.92 0.08 -3.93
N ASN A 283 0.72 -0.37 -3.64
CA ASN A 283 0.28 -1.71 -4.00
C ASN A 283 -0.81 -1.64 -5.09
N ARG A 284 -0.45 -1.94 -6.33
CA ARG A 284 -1.37 -1.90 -7.48
C ARG A 284 -2.63 -2.73 -7.27
N ARG A 285 -2.51 -3.91 -6.64
CA ARG A 285 -3.66 -4.78 -6.39
C ARG A 285 -4.62 -4.14 -5.39
N SER A 286 -4.08 -3.52 -4.33
CA SER A 286 -4.88 -2.81 -3.32
C SER A 286 -5.58 -1.60 -3.91
N VAL A 287 -4.88 -0.80 -4.73
CA VAL A 287 -5.45 0.37 -5.42
C VAL A 287 -6.57 -0.06 -6.38
N HIS A 288 -6.34 -1.11 -7.18
CA HIS A 288 -7.36 -1.64 -8.09
C HIS A 288 -8.56 -2.23 -7.35
N PHE A 289 -8.32 -2.94 -6.24
CA PHE A 289 -9.39 -3.44 -5.38
C PHE A 289 -10.27 -2.30 -4.84
N LEU A 290 -9.65 -1.22 -4.35
CA LEU A 290 -10.37 -0.05 -3.85
C LEU A 290 -11.15 0.65 -4.97
N ASP A 291 -10.60 0.75 -6.18
CA ASP A 291 -11.32 1.34 -7.31
C ASP A 291 -12.59 0.54 -7.63
N ILE A 292 -12.50 -0.80 -7.72
CA ILE A 292 -13.66 -1.68 -7.89
C ILE A 292 -14.65 -1.51 -6.74
N LEU A 293 -14.18 -1.49 -5.50
CA LEU A 293 -15.01 -1.30 -4.32
C LEU A 293 -15.81 0.01 -4.39
N SER A 294 -15.22 1.08 -4.89
CA SER A 294 -15.88 2.38 -5.05
C SER A 294 -17.12 2.30 -5.96
N TYR A 295 -17.00 1.60 -7.10
CA TYR A 295 -18.13 1.36 -8.01
C TYR A 295 -19.17 0.42 -7.40
N VAL A 296 -18.74 -0.61 -6.68
CA VAL A 296 -19.64 -1.56 -6.00
C VAL A 296 -20.52 -0.82 -4.98
N ILE A 297 -19.94 0.06 -4.16
CA ILE A 297 -20.69 0.88 -3.19
C ILE A 297 -21.69 1.79 -3.91
N LEU A 298 -21.28 2.40 -4.99
CA LEU A 298 -22.15 3.27 -5.79
C LEU A 298 -23.32 2.48 -6.40
N ILE A 299 -23.07 1.26 -6.88
CA ILE A 299 -24.12 0.37 -7.42
C ILE A 299 -25.10 -0.03 -6.30
N ILE A 300 -24.63 -0.34 -5.09
CA ILE A 300 -25.48 -0.63 -3.93
C ILE A 300 -26.37 0.58 -3.63
N ALA A 301 -25.81 1.79 -3.63
CA ALA A 301 -26.60 3.03 -3.41
C ALA A 301 -27.66 3.25 -4.50
N CYS A 302 -27.30 2.98 -5.77
CA CYS A 302 -28.21 3.04 -6.92
C CYS A 302 -29.36 2.01 -6.79
N VAL A 303 -29.02 0.76 -6.52
CA VAL A 303 -29.99 -0.33 -6.31
C VAL A 303 -30.93 0.00 -5.17
N ASN A 304 -30.39 0.52 -4.07
CA ASN A 304 -31.17 0.95 -2.93
C ASN A 304 -32.19 2.05 -3.32
N TYR A 305 -31.73 3.10 -4.01
CA TYR A 305 -32.59 4.15 -4.50
C TYR A 305 -33.69 3.63 -5.44
N ILE A 306 -33.35 2.76 -6.38
CA ILE A 306 -34.31 2.11 -7.31
C ILE A 306 -35.36 1.34 -6.52
N ASN A 307 -34.93 0.53 -5.54
CA ASN A 307 -35.84 -0.27 -4.72
C ASN A 307 -36.84 0.59 -3.94
N LEU A 308 -36.36 1.69 -3.31
CA LEU A 308 -37.21 2.61 -2.55
C LEU A 308 -38.11 3.43 -3.43
N SER A 309 -37.61 3.95 -4.56
CA SER A 309 -38.37 4.75 -5.51
C SER A 309 -39.48 3.95 -6.18
N THR A 310 -39.20 2.71 -6.56
CA THR A 310 -40.22 1.82 -7.14
C THR A 310 -41.28 1.40 -6.13
N SER A 311 -40.89 1.21 -4.86
CA SER A 311 -41.88 0.94 -3.79
C SER A 311 -42.86 2.09 -3.62
N LYS A 312 -42.38 3.33 -3.64
CA LYS A 312 -43.23 4.52 -3.52
C LYS A 312 -44.04 4.83 -4.77
N ALA A 313 -43.60 4.35 -5.94
CA ALA A 313 -44.31 4.55 -7.20
C ALA A 313 -45.77 4.06 -7.16
N LEU A 314 -46.07 3.01 -6.39
CA LEU A 314 -47.44 2.51 -6.23
C LEU A 314 -48.35 3.46 -5.46
N GLU A 315 -47.86 4.17 -4.44
CA GLU A 315 -48.63 5.18 -3.70
C GLU A 315 -49.02 6.36 -4.61
N ARG A 316 -48.16 6.64 -5.61
CA ARG A 316 -48.37 7.74 -6.57
C ARG A 316 -49.12 7.32 -7.82
N ALA A 317 -49.46 6.04 -7.95
CA ALA A 317 -50.12 5.51 -9.15
C ALA A 317 -51.49 6.21 -9.36
N LYS A 318 -52.27 6.47 -8.28
CA LYS A 318 -53.53 7.20 -8.34
C LYS A 318 -53.33 8.63 -8.87
N GLU A 319 -52.32 9.36 -8.40
CA GLU A 319 -51.98 10.71 -8.86
C GLU A 319 -51.64 10.71 -10.37
N VAL A 320 -50.78 9.76 -10.79
CA VAL A 320 -50.39 9.60 -12.19
C VAL A 320 -51.58 9.22 -13.04
N GLY A 321 -52.48 8.36 -12.56
CA GLY A 321 -53.71 7.95 -13.25
C GLY A 321 -54.66 9.12 -13.52
N VAL A 322 -54.93 9.94 -12.48
CA VAL A 322 -55.73 11.16 -12.62
C VAL A 322 -55.11 12.13 -13.62
N ARG A 323 -53.83 12.41 -13.55
CA ARG A 323 -53.12 13.29 -14.47
C ARG A 323 -53.18 12.80 -15.93
N LYS A 324 -53.06 11.49 -16.17
CA LYS A 324 -53.21 10.91 -17.51
C LYS A 324 -54.64 11.09 -18.06
N VAL A 325 -55.67 10.92 -17.22
CA VAL A 325 -57.05 11.14 -17.60
C VAL A 325 -57.28 12.65 -17.90
N SER A 326 -56.59 13.54 -17.16
CA SER A 326 -56.61 14.99 -17.40
C SER A 326 -55.71 15.44 -18.58
N GLY A 327 -55.21 14.50 -19.44
CA GLY A 327 -54.50 14.85 -20.65
C GLY A 327 -52.98 14.97 -20.56
N ALA A 328 -52.34 14.61 -19.43
CA ALA A 328 -50.90 14.65 -19.32
C ALA A 328 -50.21 13.59 -20.21
N ARG A 329 -49.27 14.05 -21.07
CA ARG A 329 -48.48 13.18 -21.94
C ARG A 329 -47.46 12.36 -21.14
N PRO A 330 -47.18 11.12 -21.54
CA PRO A 330 -46.18 10.28 -20.83
C PRO A 330 -44.83 10.94 -20.64
N PHE A 331 -44.32 11.66 -21.64
CA PHE A 331 -43.05 12.37 -21.56
C PHE A 331 -43.02 13.45 -20.47
N GLN A 332 -44.12 14.15 -20.26
CA GLN A 332 -44.23 15.18 -19.21
C GLN A 332 -44.10 14.58 -17.81
N LEU A 333 -44.69 13.40 -17.61
CA LEU A 333 -44.58 12.65 -16.36
C LEU A 333 -43.15 12.09 -16.16
N VAL A 334 -42.53 11.55 -17.21
CA VAL A 334 -41.10 11.09 -17.15
C VAL A 334 -40.21 12.26 -16.77
N THR A 335 -40.33 13.42 -17.45
CA THR A 335 -39.53 14.60 -17.18
C THR A 335 -39.70 15.08 -15.73
N GLN A 336 -40.89 15.07 -15.19
CA GLN A 336 -41.14 15.44 -13.81
C GLN A 336 -40.42 14.49 -12.83
N PHE A 337 -40.52 13.18 -13.03
CA PHE A 337 -39.84 12.20 -12.16
C PHE A 337 -38.34 12.25 -12.28
N LEU A 338 -37.82 12.49 -13.49
CA LEU A 338 -36.37 12.71 -13.67
C LEU A 338 -35.90 13.96 -12.92
N LEU A 339 -36.62 15.05 -12.93
CA LEU A 339 -36.31 16.26 -12.19
C LEU A 339 -36.38 16.05 -10.67
N GLU A 340 -37.38 15.31 -10.15
CA GLU A 340 -37.45 14.95 -8.74
C GLU A 340 -36.23 14.11 -8.31
N SER A 341 -35.85 13.10 -9.11
CA SER A 341 -34.67 12.29 -8.87
C SER A 341 -33.37 13.08 -8.95
N LEU A 342 -33.26 13.97 -9.93
CA LEU A 342 -32.09 14.84 -10.08
C LEU A 342 -31.92 15.75 -8.86
N LEU A 343 -33.01 16.31 -8.33
CA LEU A 343 -32.96 17.13 -7.14
C LEU A 343 -32.45 16.33 -5.92
N LEU A 344 -32.96 15.11 -5.72
CA LEU A 344 -32.47 14.21 -4.67
C LEU A 344 -30.97 13.90 -4.80
N ASN A 345 -30.53 13.60 -6.02
CA ASN A 345 -29.12 13.29 -6.29
C ASN A 345 -28.22 14.53 -6.08
N LEU A 346 -28.67 15.73 -6.45
CA LEU A 346 -27.93 16.98 -6.21
C LEU A 346 -27.83 17.29 -4.71
N LEU A 347 -28.90 17.08 -3.95
CA LEU A 347 -28.86 17.23 -2.48
C LEU A 347 -27.91 16.22 -1.85
N ALA A 348 -27.93 14.97 -2.32
CA ALA A 348 -27.00 13.94 -1.88
C ALA A 348 -25.55 14.29 -2.23
N LEU A 349 -25.28 14.79 -3.43
CA LEU A 349 -23.95 15.27 -3.83
C LEU A 349 -23.49 16.45 -2.95
N GLY A 350 -24.38 17.40 -2.67
CA GLY A 350 -24.09 18.53 -1.77
C GLY A 350 -23.67 18.11 -0.36
N LEU A 351 -24.22 16.99 0.15
CA LEU A 351 -23.79 16.39 1.42
C LEU A 351 -22.52 15.51 1.24
N ALA A 352 -22.34 14.87 0.11
CA ALA A 352 -21.20 13.97 -0.15
C ALA A 352 -19.88 14.74 -0.28
N LEU A 353 -19.87 15.90 -0.92
CA LEU A 353 -18.67 16.70 -1.16
C LEU A 353 -17.95 17.12 0.12
N PRO A 354 -18.60 17.70 1.16
CA PRO A 354 -17.97 18.01 2.43
C PRO A 354 -17.42 16.75 3.13
N LEU A 355 -18.17 15.64 3.10
CA LEU A 355 -17.71 14.37 3.69
C LEU A 355 -16.47 13.83 2.99
N ALA A 356 -16.37 13.96 1.66
CA ALA A 356 -15.21 13.52 0.90
C ALA A 356 -14.02 14.49 1.03
N ALA A 357 -14.25 15.78 1.33
CA ALA A 357 -13.19 16.79 1.49
C ALA A 357 -12.25 16.49 2.68
N PHE A 358 -12.69 15.75 3.69
CA PHE A 358 -11.83 15.26 4.78
C PHE A 358 -10.68 14.38 4.31
N ALA A 359 -10.76 13.81 3.11
CA ALA A 359 -9.72 12.93 2.57
C ALA A 359 -8.45 13.69 2.12
N ALA A 360 -8.49 15.01 1.94
CA ALA A 360 -7.37 15.89 1.55
C ALA A 360 -6.62 15.48 0.25
N TRP A 361 -7.19 14.59 -0.58
CA TRP A 361 -6.60 14.15 -1.84
C TRP A 361 -7.15 14.91 -3.06
N PRO A 362 -6.38 14.99 -4.17
CA PRO A 362 -6.82 15.71 -5.37
C PRO A 362 -8.04 15.03 -6.01
N LEU A 363 -9.14 15.75 -6.13
CA LEU A 363 -10.38 15.21 -6.67
C LEU A 363 -10.29 14.96 -8.20
N PRO A 364 -10.70 13.77 -8.68
CA PRO A 364 -10.80 13.47 -10.11
C PRO A 364 -12.12 14.04 -10.69
N VAL A 365 -12.23 15.38 -10.81
CA VAL A 365 -13.47 16.10 -11.10
C VAL A 365 -14.22 15.55 -12.31
N TRP A 366 -13.54 15.31 -13.44
CA TRP A 366 -14.18 14.79 -14.66
C TRP A 366 -14.71 13.36 -14.48
N LYS A 367 -13.98 12.49 -13.75
CA LYS A 367 -14.43 11.12 -13.41
C LYS A 367 -15.69 11.21 -12.53
N ILE A 368 -15.67 12.07 -11.51
CA ILE A 368 -16.80 12.25 -10.59
C ILE A 368 -18.02 12.76 -11.36
N LEU A 369 -17.87 13.79 -12.20
CA LEU A 369 -18.96 14.36 -12.97
C LEU A 369 -19.54 13.34 -13.95
N GLY A 370 -18.71 12.64 -14.71
CA GLY A 370 -19.15 11.62 -15.66
C GLY A 370 -19.92 10.47 -14.99
N VAL A 371 -19.35 9.93 -13.90
CA VAL A 371 -20.01 8.86 -13.13
C VAL A 371 -21.28 9.34 -12.45
N PHE A 372 -21.29 10.56 -11.90
CA PHE A 372 -22.50 11.16 -11.31
C PHE A 372 -23.63 11.30 -12.32
N LEU A 373 -23.36 11.76 -13.55
CA LEU A 373 -24.38 11.85 -14.61
C LEU A 373 -24.93 10.49 -14.99
N ILE A 374 -24.07 9.49 -15.18
CA ILE A 374 -24.48 8.10 -15.45
C ILE A 374 -25.34 7.55 -14.30
N PHE A 375 -24.91 7.82 -13.07
CA PHE A 375 -25.60 7.39 -11.86
C PHE A 375 -26.99 8.03 -11.75
N CYS A 376 -27.11 9.36 -11.95
CA CYS A 376 -28.38 10.07 -11.95
C CYS A 376 -29.33 9.50 -13.01
N PHE A 377 -28.83 9.27 -14.21
CA PHE A 377 -29.62 8.70 -15.30
C PHE A 377 -30.09 7.28 -14.98
N SER A 378 -29.17 6.39 -14.60
CA SER A 378 -29.45 4.97 -14.32
C SER A 378 -30.42 4.80 -13.15
N SER A 379 -30.24 5.58 -12.07
CA SER A 379 -31.08 5.51 -10.89
C SER A 379 -32.51 6.03 -11.14
N SER A 380 -32.66 6.99 -12.05
CA SER A 380 -33.93 7.74 -12.25
C SER A 380 -34.82 7.14 -13.35
N ILE A 381 -34.23 6.61 -14.42
CA ILE A 381 -34.97 6.19 -15.62
C ILE A 381 -35.93 5.02 -15.34
N TYR A 382 -35.47 4.03 -14.59
CA TYR A 382 -36.27 2.84 -14.31
C TYR A 382 -37.54 3.13 -13.49
N PRO A 383 -37.48 3.86 -12.34
CA PRO A 383 -38.68 4.29 -11.62
C PRO A 383 -39.63 5.15 -12.46
N ALA A 384 -39.08 6.05 -13.29
CA ALA A 384 -39.88 6.91 -14.17
C ALA A 384 -40.64 6.12 -15.22
N LEU A 385 -40.00 5.12 -15.86
CA LEU A 385 -40.64 4.26 -16.85
C LEU A 385 -41.74 3.39 -16.25
N ILE A 386 -41.55 2.84 -15.05
CA ILE A 386 -42.58 2.05 -14.37
C ILE A 386 -43.81 2.87 -14.10
N LEU A 387 -43.64 4.08 -13.55
CA LEU A 387 -44.75 4.98 -13.22
C LEU A 387 -45.60 5.37 -14.47
N THR A 388 -44.94 5.54 -15.60
CA THR A 388 -45.62 5.93 -16.85
C THR A 388 -46.31 4.77 -17.58
N ARG A 389 -45.99 3.50 -17.24
CA ARG A 389 -46.65 2.34 -17.83
C ARG A 389 -47.98 1.98 -17.20
N PHE A 390 -48.38 2.56 -16.07
CA PHE A 390 -49.68 2.28 -15.44
C PHE A 390 -50.86 2.72 -16.31
N GLN A 391 -51.83 1.82 -16.47
CA GLN A 391 -53.08 2.10 -17.16
C GLN A 391 -54.05 2.82 -16.19
N PRO A 392 -54.62 3.97 -16.56
CA PRO A 392 -55.52 4.77 -15.70
C PRO A 392 -56.71 3.97 -15.15
N ILE A 393 -57.36 3.17 -15.98
CA ILE A 393 -58.55 2.42 -15.61
C ILE A 393 -58.27 1.38 -14.52
N VAL A 394 -57.14 0.70 -14.57
CA VAL A 394 -56.76 -0.32 -13.59
C VAL A 394 -56.45 0.33 -12.26
N VAL A 395 -55.78 1.49 -12.30
CA VAL A 395 -55.39 2.27 -11.13
C VAL A 395 -56.58 2.85 -10.40
N LEU A 396 -57.52 3.41 -11.15
CA LEU A 396 -58.73 4.02 -10.56
C LEU A 396 -59.71 3.00 -9.96
N LYS A 397 -59.72 1.76 -10.47
CA LYS A 397 -60.50 0.63 -9.92
C LYS A 397 -59.84 -0.06 -8.71
N GLY A 398 -58.74 0.45 -8.21
CA GLY A 398 -58.06 -0.10 -7.03
C GLY A 398 -57.41 -1.49 -7.17
N LYS A 399 -57.43 -2.10 -8.35
CA LYS A 399 -56.93 -3.46 -8.64
C LYS A 399 -55.50 -3.45 -9.22
N TYR A 400 -54.62 -2.60 -8.75
CA TYR A 400 -53.27 -2.57 -9.28
C TYR A 400 -52.29 -3.30 -8.40
N SER A 401 -51.50 -4.20 -9.08
CA SER A 401 -50.37 -4.90 -8.45
C SER A 401 -49.18 -4.82 -9.42
N PHE A 402 -47.98 -4.97 -8.88
CA PHE A 402 -46.83 -5.15 -9.75
C PHE A 402 -47.03 -6.38 -10.65
N SER A 403 -46.59 -6.27 -11.88
CA SER A 403 -46.43 -7.43 -12.72
C SER A 403 -45.47 -8.43 -12.08
N LYS A 404 -45.62 -9.73 -12.38
CA LYS A 404 -44.71 -10.77 -11.89
C LYS A 404 -43.24 -10.40 -12.11
N ASN A 405 -42.92 -9.78 -13.26
CA ASN A 405 -41.59 -9.31 -13.63
C ASN A 405 -41.07 -8.16 -12.70
N GLY A 406 -41.92 -7.24 -12.26
CA GLY A 406 -41.52 -6.15 -11.37
C GLY A 406 -41.19 -6.65 -9.94
N ILE A 407 -41.90 -7.67 -9.47
CA ILE A 407 -41.59 -8.34 -8.18
C ILE A 407 -40.28 -9.10 -8.28
N LEU A 408 -40.07 -9.84 -9.39
CA LEU A 408 -38.86 -10.62 -9.63
C LEU A 408 -37.62 -9.72 -9.70
N LEU A 409 -37.68 -8.60 -10.42
CA LEU A 409 -36.58 -7.65 -10.53
C LEU A 409 -36.18 -7.09 -9.16
N ARG A 410 -37.16 -6.67 -8.35
CA ARG A 410 -36.89 -6.15 -7.01
C ARG A 410 -36.25 -7.23 -6.11
N LYS A 411 -36.75 -8.46 -6.14
CA LYS A 411 -36.12 -9.57 -5.41
C LYS A 411 -34.70 -9.82 -5.91
N GLY A 412 -34.46 -9.75 -7.22
CA GLY A 412 -33.15 -9.87 -7.82
C GLY A 412 -32.17 -8.76 -7.39
N LEU A 413 -32.64 -7.51 -7.31
CA LEU A 413 -31.83 -6.40 -6.81
C LEU A 413 -31.45 -6.59 -5.34
N VAL A 414 -32.38 -7.03 -4.49
CA VAL A 414 -32.10 -7.32 -3.08
C VAL A 414 -31.15 -8.51 -2.92
N PHE A 415 -31.37 -9.58 -3.72
CA PHE A 415 -30.48 -10.73 -3.78
C PHE A 415 -29.04 -10.31 -4.14
N PHE A 416 -28.87 -9.50 -5.20
CA PHE A 416 -27.57 -8.96 -5.61
C PHE A 416 -26.91 -8.14 -4.50
N GLN A 417 -27.70 -7.31 -3.81
CA GLN A 417 -27.24 -6.49 -2.68
C GLN A 417 -26.75 -7.37 -1.51
N PHE A 418 -27.47 -8.45 -1.17
CA PHE A 418 -27.04 -9.40 -0.16
C PHE A 418 -25.79 -10.17 -0.58
N ALA A 419 -25.69 -10.60 -1.84
CA ALA A 419 -24.51 -11.28 -2.35
C ALA A 419 -23.25 -10.42 -2.21
N ILE A 420 -23.33 -9.16 -2.62
CA ILE A 420 -22.20 -8.22 -2.45
C ILE A 420 -21.89 -7.98 -0.96
N SER A 421 -22.90 -7.79 -0.11
CA SER A 421 -22.68 -7.59 1.33
C SER A 421 -21.97 -8.80 1.96
N LEU A 422 -22.32 -10.03 1.58
CA LEU A 422 -21.63 -11.24 2.03
C LEU A 422 -20.17 -11.25 1.60
N ILE A 423 -19.88 -10.90 0.32
CA ILE A 423 -18.51 -10.82 -0.21
C ILE A 423 -17.70 -9.77 0.56
N LEU A 424 -18.28 -8.60 0.82
CA LEU A 424 -17.59 -7.52 1.54
C LEU A 424 -17.30 -7.89 3.00
N ILE A 425 -18.25 -8.52 3.70
CA ILE A 425 -18.03 -8.98 5.09
C ILE A 425 -16.92 -10.04 5.10
N ALA A 426 -16.99 -11.05 4.20
CA ALA A 426 -15.97 -12.09 4.10
C ALA A 426 -14.58 -11.51 3.78
N GLY A 427 -14.50 -10.58 2.82
CA GLY A 427 -13.26 -9.88 2.45
C GLY A 427 -12.68 -9.07 3.61
N THR A 428 -13.52 -8.31 4.33
CA THR A 428 -13.08 -7.53 5.50
C THR A 428 -12.54 -8.43 6.62
N LEU A 429 -13.23 -9.55 6.89
CA LEU A 429 -12.78 -10.54 7.86
C LEU A 429 -11.46 -11.21 7.42
N ALA A 430 -11.28 -11.47 6.12
CA ALA A 430 -10.04 -12.01 5.57
C ALA A 430 -8.86 -11.04 5.76
N VAL A 431 -9.05 -9.76 5.42
CA VAL A 431 -8.05 -8.72 5.60
C VAL A 431 -7.69 -8.57 7.08
N TYR A 432 -8.69 -8.47 7.96
CA TYR A 432 -8.46 -8.39 9.40
C TYR A 432 -7.69 -9.61 9.94
N ARG A 433 -8.05 -10.84 9.49
CA ARG A 433 -7.40 -12.07 9.91
C ARG A 433 -5.96 -12.14 9.41
N GLN A 434 -5.67 -11.71 8.17
CA GLN A 434 -4.32 -11.68 7.63
C GLN A 434 -3.43 -10.74 8.44
N ILE A 435 -3.90 -9.54 8.76
CA ILE A 435 -3.13 -8.59 9.56
C ILE A 435 -2.90 -9.12 10.98
N ARG A 436 -3.95 -9.64 11.62
CA ARG A 436 -3.79 -10.26 12.93
C ARG A 436 -2.83 -11.45 12.89
N TYR A 437 -2.85 -12.23 11.81
CA TYR A 437 -1.88 -13.32 11.61
C TYR A 437 -0.46 -12.77 11.57
N MET A 438 -0.22 -11.70 10.79
CA MET A 438 1.08 -11.04 10.71
C MET A 438 1.51 -10.44 12.05
N ASP A 439 0.61 -9.79 12.77
CA ASP A 439 0.89 -9.21 14.10
C ASP A 439 1.21 -10.28 15.17
N THR A 440 0.68 -11.50 15.02
CA THR A 440 0.87 -12.60 16.00
C THR A 440 2.01 -13.54 15.64
N GLN A 441 2.56 -13.45 14.45
CA GLN A 441 3.75 -14.24 14.10
C GLN A 441 4.95 -13.73 14.90
N ARG A 442 5.66 -14.64 15.51
CA ARG A 442 6.91 -14.32 16.20
C ARG A 442 7.97 -14.02 15.13
N PRO A 443 8.76 -12.96 15.27
CA PRO A 443 9.84 -12.65 14.34
C PRO A 443 10.88 -13.78 14.20
N GLY A 444 10.92 -14.73 15.15
CA GLY A 444 11.94 -15.77 15.26
C GLY A 444 13.18 -15.31 16.03
N VAL A 445 13.16 -14.05 16.49
CA VAL A 445 14.19 -13.39 17.30
C VAL A 445 13.55 -12.48 18.35
N GLU A 446 14.30 -12.15 19.40
CA GLU A 446 13.86 -11.25 20.45
C GLU A 446 14.07 -9.79 20.08
N VAL A 447 12.98 -9.05 19.88
CA VAL A 447 13.03 -7.62 19.49
C VAL A 447 12.57 -6.66 20.58
N GLN A 448 11.95 -7.17 21.65
CA GLN A 448 11.36 -6.36 22.72
C GLN A 448 12.44 -5.63 23.53
N GLN A 449 12.10 -4.45 24.05
CA GLN A 449 12.98 -3.63 24.90
C GLN A 449 14.36 -3.36 24.25
N THR A 450 14.41 -3.29 22.93
CA THR A 450 15.63 -3.06 22.18
C THR A 450 15.66 -1.66 21.60
N LEU A 451 16.59 -0.85 22.07
CA LEU A 451 16.94 0.44 21.49
C LEU A 451 18.07 0.26 20.51
N VAL A 452 17.92 0.80 19.30
CA VAL A 452 18.91 0.70 18.23
C VAL A 452 19.55 2.04 18.00
N LEU A 453 20.88 2.10 18.17
CA LEU A 453 21.71 3.25 17.80
C LEU A 453 22.21 3.05 16.37
N ARG A 454 22.15 4.09 15.58
CA ARG A 454 22.77 4.09 14.25
C ARG A 454 24.25 4.33 14.38
N ALA A 455 25.06 3.46 13.79
CA ALA A 455 26.52 3.55 13.87
C ALA A 455 27.03 4.90 13.36
N PRO A 456 28.15 5.42 13.89
CA PRO A 456 28.75 6.67 13.43
C PRO A 456 29.19 6.55 11.97
N VAL A 457 29.07 7.67 11.26
CA VAL A 457 29.53 7.77 9.87
C VAL A 457 30.97 8.28 9.88
N ALA A 458 31.90 7.51 9.32
CA ALA A 458 33.32 7.88 9.14
C ALA A 458 34.04 8.35 10.44
N ALA A 459 34.14 7.48 11.40
CA ALA A 459 35.00 7.72 12.58
C ALA A 459 36.40 7.18 12.33
N THR A 460 37.41 7.98 12.62
CA THR A 460 38.79 7.47 12.68
C THR A 460 38.91 6.43 13.79
N ASP A 461 39.60 5.33 13.51
CA ASP A 461 39.75 4.21 14.44
C ASP A 461 38.44 3.61 14.91
N TYR A 462 37.52 3.44 13.94
CA TYR A 462 36.12 3.04 14.18
C TYR A 462 36.03 1.74 14.99
N ASP A 463 36.73 0.70 14.60
CA ASP A 463 36.57 -0.63 15.19
C ASP A 463 36.98 -0.65 16.66
N ASN A 464 38.13 -0.01 17.02
CA ASN A 464 38.57 0.08 18.41
C ASN A 464 37.63 0.95 19.24
N LYS A 465 37.18 2.08 18.72
CA LYS A 465 36.22 2.94 19.41
C LYS A 465 34.86 2.26 19.58
N ALA A 466 34.41 1.49 18.60
CA ALA A 466 33.15 0.75 18.67
C ALA A 466 33.20 -0.33 19.75
N ILE A 467 34.31 -1.08 19.84
CA ILE A 467 34.53 -2.08 20.88
C ILE A 467 34.57 -1.41 22.26
N ALA A 468 35.35 -0.31 22.41
CA ALA A 468 35.45 0.41 23.66
C ALA A 468 34.13 1.02 24.10
N MET A 469 33.38 1.62 23.16
CA MET A 469 32.02 2.12 23.43
C MET A 469 31.08 1.01 23.89
N LYS A 470 31.08 -0.14 23.18
CA LYS A 470 30.25 -1.27 23.54
C LYS A 470 30.55 -1.75 24.97
N ASN A 471 31.82 -1.86 25.34
CA ASN A 471 32.24 -2.19 26.72
C ASN A 471 31.78 -1.14 27.74
N ALA A 472 31.89 0.13 27.40
CA ALA A 472 31.40 1.21 28.25
C ALA A 472 29.87 1.17 28.43
N LEU A 473 29.13 0.87 27.37
CA LEU A 473 27.68 0.73 27.43
C LEU A 473 27.25 -0.40 28.36
N HIS A 474 27.95 -1.54 28.36
CA HIS A 474 27.67 -2.67 29.26
C HIS A 474 27.83 -2.31 30.75
N THR A 475 28.61 -1.29 31.10
CA THR A 475 28.77 -0.85 32.49
C THR A 475 27.67 0.09 32.95
N LEU A 476 26.81 0.56 32.05
CA LEU A 476 25.75 1.51 32.41
C LEU A 476 24.57 0.80 33.08
N PRO A 477 24.06 1.35 34.20
CA PRO A 477 22.88 0.78 34.84
C PRO A 477 21.65 0.93 33.94
N GLY A 478 20.89 -0.16 33.84
CA GLY A 478 19.70 -0.23 32.98
C GLY A 478 19.98 -0.73 31.57
N ILE A 479 21.21 -1.13 31.25
CA ILE A 479 21.59 -1.84 30.03
C ILE A 479 21.92 -3.29 30.37
N LYS A 480 21.23 -4.21 29.71
CA LYS A 480 21.41 -5.64 29.91
C LYS A 480 22.47 -6.20 28.96
N ASP A 481 22.39 -5.81 27.69
CA ASP A 481 23.27 -6.34 26.65
C ASP A 481 23.41 -5.35 25.48
N VAL A 482 24.49 -5.50 24.68
CA VAL A 482 24.78 -4.67 23.50
C VAL A 482 25.41 -5.52 22.41
N THR A 483 24.91 -5.38 21.16
CA THR A 483 25.50 -6.03 19.99
C THR A 483 25.62 -5.09 18.81
N GLY A 484 26.64 -5.31 17.95
CA GLY A 484 26.86 -4.58 16.71
C GLY A 484 26.57 -5.43 15.49
N SER A 485 25.90 -4.86 14.48
CA SER A 485 25.59 -5.59 13.24
C SER A 485 25.49 -4.68 12.01
N GLY A 486 25.64 -5.26 10.82
CA GLY A 486 25.45 -4.57 9.53
C GLY A 486 23.99 -4.25 9.25
N ALA A 487 23.07 -5.09 9.73
CA ALA A 487 21.63 -4.84 9.69
C ALA A 487 20.96 -5.37 10.95
N ILE A 488 19.78 -4.90 11.24
CA ILE A 488 18.95 -5.37 12.36
C ILE A 488 17.84 -6.29 11.84
N PRO A 489 17.31 -7.19 12.67
CA PRO A 489 16.11 -7.93 12.32
C PRO A 489 14.97 -7.01 11.86
N GLY A 490 14.26 -7.39 10.81
CA GLY A 490 13.22 -6.58 10.20
C GLY A 490 13.69 -5.62 9.10
N LYS A 491 15.01 -5.46 8.90
CA LYS A 491 15.58 -4.64 7.85
C LYS A 491 16.33 -5.49 6.83
N GLU A 492 16.12 -5.22 5.54
CA GLU A 492 16.93 -5.83 4.47
C GLU A 492 18.42 -5.60 4.72
N VAL A 493 19.23 -6.65 4.56
CA VAL A 493 20.66 -6.57 4.83
C VAL A 493 21.35 -5.63 3.85
N GLY A 494 20.94 -5.67 2.59
CA GLY A 494 21.43 -4.77 1.55
C GLY A 494 22.76 -5.17 0.93
N GLU A 495 23.47 -6.13 1.51
CA GLU A 495 24.72 -6.67 1.01
C GLU A 495 24.47 -8.07 0.46
N PHE A 496 24.62 -8.20 -0.86
CA PHE A 496 24.33 -9.43 -1.60
C PHE A 496 25.59 -9.88 -2.32
N LEU A 497 26.06 -11.10 -2.00
CA LEU A 497 27.25 -11.68 -2.64
C LEU A 497 26.95 -13.06 -3.20
N ALA A 498 27.60 -13.39 -4.32
CA ALA A 498 27.51 -14.70 -4.93
C ALA A 498 28.43 -15.71 -4.20
N ASN A 499 27.86 -16.77 -3.67
CA ASN A 499 28.58 -17.75 -2.91
C ASN A 499 28.20 -19.18 -3.36
N ARG A 500 29.03 -20.15 -3.11
CA ARG A 500 28.78 -21.58 -3.39
C ARG A 500 29.49 -22.48 -2.40
N ARG A 501 29.06 -23.72 -2.29
CA ARG A 501 29.79 -24.75 -1.54
C ARG A 501 31.15 -24.98 -2.21
N LEU A 502 32.21 -25.19 -1.43
CA LEU A 502 33.51 -25.52 -1.95
C LEU A 502 33.44 -26.85 -2.72
N GLY A 503 34.04 -26.90 -3.90
CA GLY A 503 33.97 -28.05 -4.80
C GLY A 503 32.72 -28.17 -5.65
N ALA A 504 31.70 -27.33 -5.42
CA ALA A 504 30.54 -27.23 -6.31
C ALA A 504 30.92 -26.53 -7.62
N ASP A 505 30.18 -26.84 -8.69
CA ASP A 505 30.39 -26.21 -9.97
C ASP A 505 30.11 -24.71 -9.88
N LYS A 506 30.78 -23.92 -10.69
CA LYS A 506 30.57 -22.48 -10.75
C LYS A 506 29.13 -22.08 -11.14
N SER A 507 28.44 -22.96 -11.87
CA SER A 507 27.03 -22.81 -12.20
C SER A 507 26.09 -22.88 -10.99
N GLU A 508 26.59 -23.38 -9.83
CA GLU A 508 25.84 -23.45 -8.56
C GLU A 508 25.99 -22.17 -7.72
N GLU A 509 26.79 -21.19 -8.15
CA GLU A 509 26.84 -19.88 -7.48
C GLU A 509 25.44 -19.26 -7.41
N ARG A 510 25.08 -18.78 -6.22
CA ARG A 510 23.81 -18.08 -5.95
C ARG A 510 24.08 -16.88 -5.05
N THR A 511 23.18 -15.91 -5.11
CA THR A 511 23.24 -14.70 -4.29
C THR A 511 22.69 -14.97 -2.89
N TYR A 512 23.42 -14.53 -1.87
CA TYR A 512 23.07 -14.62 -0.46
C TYR A 512 23.12 -13.25 0.19
N GLU A 513 22.23 -12.99 1.15
CA GLU A 513 22.40 -11.85 2.05
C GLU A 513 23.56 -12.11 3.01
N MET A 514 24.50 -11.16 3.06
CA MET A 514 25.71 -11.24 3.90
C MET A 514 25.58 -10.30 5.09
N LEU A 515 25.25 -10.85 6.25
CA LEU A 515 25.05 -10.06 7.48
C LEU A 515 26.32 -10.08 8.34
N LYS A 516 27.00 -8.93 8.40
CA LYS A 516 28.09 -8.74 9.36
C LYS A 516 27.53 -8.65 10.77
N VAL A 517 28.09 -9.46 11.69
CA VAL A 517 27.69 -9.51 13.10
C VAL A 517 28.91 -9.50 14.01
N ASP A 518 28.69 -9.27 15.30
CA ASP A 518 29.68 -9.52 16.33
C ASP A 518 29.36 -10.80 17.13
N PHE A 519 30.22 -11.14 18.09
CA PHE A 519 30.07 -12.34 18.93
C PHE A 519 28.75 -12.38 19.71
N ASP A 520 28.20 -11.21 20.03
CA ASP A 520 27.05 -11.09 20.91
C ASP A 520 25.73 -11.07 20.16
N PHE A 521 25.74 -11.04 18.81
CA PHE A 521 24.50 -10.97 17.99
C PHE A 521 23.56 -12.13 18.25
N ILE A 522 24.05 -13.36 18.19
CA ILE A 522 23.23 -14.57 18.39
C ILE A 522 22.75 -14.65 19.86
N PRO A 523 23.61 -14.47 20.87
CA PRO A 523 23.19 -14.39 22.26
C PRO A 523 22.22 -13.25 22.56
N PHE A 524 22.29 -12.13 21.84
CA PHE A 524 21.42 -10.96 22.03
C PHE A 524 19.99 -11.16 21.48
N TYR A 525 19.90 -11.66 20.24
CA TYR A 525 18.64 -11.82 19.53
C TYR A 525 18.00 -13.20 19.71
N HIS A 526 18.71 -14.18 20.25
CA HIS A 526 18.28 -15.55 20.53
C HIS A 526 17.60 -16.26 19.33
N PRO A 527 18.15 -16.17 18.08
CA PRO A 527 17.65 -17.06 17.03
C PRO A 527 17.85 -18.51 17.44
N GLU A 528 16.90 -19.39 17.10
CA GLU A 528 16.97 -20.82 17.42
C GLU A 528 18.12 -21.46 16.64
N ILE A 529 19.15 -22.01 17.35
CA ILE A 529 20.24 -22.78 16.74
C ILE A 529 19.72 -24.20 16.56
N ILE A 530 19.76 -24.68 15.30
CA ILE A 530 19.26 -26.03 14.95
C ILE A 530 20.38 -27.04 14.71
N ALA A 531 21.60 -26.56 14.40
CA ALA A 531 22.79 -27.40 14.31
C ALA A 531 24.06 -26.60 14.63
N GLY A 532 25.09 -27.23 15.15
CA GLY A 532 26.37 -26.60 15.50
C GLY A 532 26.24 -25.64 16.70
N ARG A 533 26.88 -24.47 16.63
CA ARG A 533 26.94 -23.49 17.72
C ARG A 533 26.97 -22.04 17.23
N ALA A 534 26.79 -21.09 18.13
CA ALA A 534 27.05 -19.68 17.90
C ALA A 534 28.56 -19.39 17.82
N PHE A 535 28.88 -18.15 17.42
CA PHE A 535 30.24 -17.60 17.53
C PHE A 535 30.66 -17.51 19.00
N ASP A 536 31.93 -17.86 19.26
CA ASP A 536 32.50 -17.88 20.63
C ASP A 536 33.88 -17.23 20.65
N ARG A 537 34.09 -16.29 21.56
CA ARG A 537 35.37 -15.57 21.75
C ARG A 537 36.51 -16.50 22.17
N SER A 538 36.17 -17.63 22.77
CA SER A 538 37.19 -18.65 23.17
C SER A 538 37.79 -19.40 21.99
N HIS A 539 37.16 -19.28 20.82
CA HIS A 539 37.62 -19.93 19.57
C HIS A 539 38.12 -18.86 18.57
N PRO A 540 39.43 -18.59 18.50
CA PRO A 540 39.98 -17.56 17.60
C PRO A 540 39.64 -17.76 16.12
N THR A 541 39.42 -19.01 15.71
CA THR A 541 39.04 -19.38 14.34
C THR A 541 37.60 -18.97 13.97
N ASP A 542 36.77 -18.59 14.94
CA ASP A 542 35.40 -18.22 14.69
C ASP A 542 35.27 -16.89 13.95
N SER A 543 36.34 -16.07 13.95
CA SER A 543 36.40 -14.88 13.08
C SER A 543 36.29 -15.23 11.59
N LEU A 544 36.58 -16.50 11.24
CA LEU A 544 36.48 -17.08 9.89
C LEU A 544 35.31 -18.08 9.78
N GLY A 545 34.49 -18.14 10.81
CA GLY A 545 33.30 -18.99 10.85
C GLY A 545 32.11 -18.34 10.17
N LEU A 546 31.23 -19.16 9.65
CA LEU A 546 29.95 -18.78 9.09
C LEU A 546 28.80 -19.39 9.89
N VAL A 547 27.75 -18.62 10.15
CA VAL A 547 26.50 -19.17 10.63
C VAL A 547 25.45 -18.97 9.52
N LEU A 548 24.84 -20.04 9.09
CA LEU A 548 23.83 -20.06 8.01
C LEU A 548 22.43 -20.08 8.58
N ASN A 549 21.44 -19.55 7.87
CA ASN A 549 20.05 -19.91 8.14
C ASN A 549 19.63 -21.15 7.31
N GLU A 550 18.48 -21.78 7.63
CA GLU A 550 17.97 -22.95 6.91
C GLU A 550 17.83 -22.71 5.40
N SER A 551 17.42 -21.52 5.00
CA SER A 551 17.28 -21.13 3.60
C SER A 551 18.63 -21.11 2.87
N ALA A 552 19.70 -20.65 3.52
CA ALA A 552 21.04 -20.69 2.97
C ALA A 552 21.57 -22.12 2.86
N VAL A 553 21.34 -22.98 3.86
CA VAL A 553 21.69 -24.41 3.82
C VAL A 553 21.05 -25.08 2.60
N ARG A 554 19.75 -24.89 2.40
CA ARG A 554 19.01 -25.43 1.24
C ARG A 554 19.57 -24.93 -0.08
N GLN A 555 19.86 -23.62 -0.18
CA GLN A 555 20.34 -22.99 -1.41
C GLN A 555 21.77 -23.40 -1.76
N LEU A 556 22.64 -23.65 -0.73
CA LEU A 556 23.99 -24.21 -0.91
C LEU A 556 23.98 -25.69 -1.29
N GLY A 557 22.80 -26.35 -1.29
CA GLY A 557 22.66 -27.76 -1.68
C GLY A 557 23.10 -28.76 -0.61
N PHE A 558 23.12 -28.35 0.67
CA PHE A 558 23.35 -29.30 1.77
C PHE A 558 22.08 -30.10 2.06
N SER A 559 22.21 -31.38 2.39
CA SER A 559 21.09 -32.29 2.60
C SER A 559 20.36 -32.04 3.93
N SER A 560 21.05 -31.53 4.94
CA SER A 560 20.47 -31.16 6.25
C SER A 560 21.31 -30.07 6.92
N PRO A 561 20.80 -29.42 7.97
CA PRO A 561 21.57 -28.48 8.79
C PRO A 561 22.85 -29.09 9.38
N GLU A 562 22.77 -30.31 9.85
CA GLU A 562 23.93 -31.04 10.43
C GLU A 562 25.00 -31.35 9.38
N ALA A 563 24.57 -31.64 8.15
CA ALA A 563 25.49 -31.93 7.05
C ALA A 563 26.28 -30.70 6.59
N ALA A 564 25.79 -29.49 6.93
CA ALA A 564 26.46 -28.23 6.61
C ALA A 564 27.60 -27.91 7.58
N ILE A 565 27.55 -28.42 8.84
CA ILE A 565 28.57 -28.13 9.86
C ILE A 565 29.94 -28.62 9.45
N GLY A 566 30.94 -27.73 9.59
CA GLY A 566 32.32 -27.97 9.20
C GLY A 566 32.61 -27.94 7.70
N GLN A 567 31.59 -27.80 6.86
CA GLN A 567 31.75 -27.66 5.40
C GLN A 567 32.28 -26.27 5.05
N GLN A 568 33.02 -26.21 3.95
CA GLN A 568 33.61 -24.96 3.47
C GLN A 568 32.71 -24.29 2.41
N VAL A 569 32.63 -22.99 2.49
CA VAL A 569 31.90 -22.13 1.53
C VAL A 569 32.91 -21.23 0.82
N TRP A 570 32.84 -21.22 -0.49
CA TRP A 570 33.61 -20.29 -1.30
C TRP A 570 32.82 -18.99 -1.36
N LEU A 571 33.47 -17.88 -0.99
CA LEU A 571 32.90 -16.56 -0.97
C LEU A 571 33.49 -15.71 -2.08
N GLU A 572 32.62 -14.99 -2.86
CA GLU A 572 33.05 -14.18 -4.01
C GLU A 572 34.09 -13.12 -3.64
N VAL A 573 33.97 -12.55 -2.48
CA VAL A 573 34.84 -11.45 -2.02
C VAL A 573 36.27 -11.86 -1.76
N ASN A 574 36.51 -13.12 -1.42
CA ASN A 574 37.83 -13.63 -1.20
C ASN A 574 37.99 -15.01 -1.86
N PRO A 575 38.16 -15.04 -3.18
CA PRO A 575 38.20 -16.30 -3.93
C PRO A 575 39.38 -17.23 -3.58
N ASN A 576 40.39 -16.69 -2.91
CA ASN A 576 41.59 -17.47 -2.51
C ASN A 576 41.45 -18.07 -1.11
N ARG A 577 40.34 -17.89 -0.44
CA ARG A 577 40.07 -18.36 0.91
C ARG A 577 38.68 -18.97 1.02
N THR A 578 38.52 -19.91 1.91
CA THR A 578 37.25 -20.57 2.22
C THR A 578 36.95 -20.40 3.71
N ASP A 579 35.76 -20.02 4.01
CA ASP A 579 35.27 -19.95 5.37
C ASP A 579 34.46 -21.21 5.68
N HIS A 580 34.37 -21.62 6.94
CA HIS A 580 33.72 -22.86 7.33
C HIS A 580 32.45 -22.62 8.14
N VAL A 581 31.45 -23.46 7.94
CA VAL A 581 30.16 -23.37 8.65
C VAL A 581 30.35 -23.92 10.07
N ILE A 582 30.09 -23.04 11.09
CA ILE A 582 30.18 -23.42 12.51
C ILE A 582 28.80 -23.64 13.13
N GLY A 583 27.76 -23.07 12.54
CA GLY A 583 26.39 -23.15 13.06
C GLY A 583 25.33 -22.97 12.01
N VAL A 584 24.13 -23.46 12.30
CA VAL A 584 22.93 -23.22 11.51
C VAL A 584 21.82 -22.77 12.44
N ILE A 585 21.22 -21.63 12.10
CA ILE A 585 20.05 -21.08 12.79
C ILE A 585 18.78 -21.32 11.98
N LYS A 586 17.67 -21.39 12.66
CA LYS A 586 16.36 -21.43 12.02
C LYS A 586 16.09 -20.18 11.22
N ASP A 587 15.29 -20.30 10.16
CA ASP A 587 14.85 -19.15 9.41
C ASP A 587 14.06 -18.20 10.32
N TYR A 588 14.41 -16.92 10.32
CA TYR A 588 13.70 -15.86 11.01
C TYR A 588 13.34 -14.72 10.04
N HIS A 589 12.43 -13.86 10.44
CA HIS A 589 11.96 -12.77 9.57
C HIS A 589 12.94 -11.60 9.56
N GLN A 590 13.96 -11.69 8.70
CA GLN A 590 14.90 -10.59 8.44
C GLN A 590 14.22 -9.43 7.70
N GLN A 591 13.16 -9.73 6.95
CA GLN A 591 12.34 -8.75 6.23
C GLN A 591 10.86 -8.90 6.62
N SER A 592 9.99 -8.06 6.03
CA SER A 592 8.54 -8.15 6.23
C SER A 592 7.98 -9.54 5.88
N LEU A 593 6.97 -9.99 6.61
CA LEU A 593 6.19 -11.21 6.35
C LEU A 593 5.50 -11.26 4.96
N GLN A 594 5.54 -10.18 4.21
CA GLN A 594 5.13 -10.17 2.80
C GLN A 594 6.12 -10.92 1.90
N LYS A 595 7.42 -10.98 2.31
CA LYS A 595 8.49 -11.66 1.59
C LYS A 595 8.78 -13.03 2.22
N THR A 596 9.31 -13.95 1.40
CA THR A 596 9.81 -15.25 1.87
C THR A 596 11.08 -15.08 2.70
N TYR A 597 11.47 -16.13 3.43
CA TYR A 597 12.79 -16.15 4.06
C TYR A 597 13.88 -16.03 3.00
N THR A 598 14.86 -15.16 3.26
CA THR A 598 16.02 -14.98 2.38
C THR A 598 17.16 -15.85 2.85
N PRO A 599 17.96 -16.42 1.93
CA PRO A 599 19.19 -17.13 2.29
C PRO A 599 20.20 -16.16 2.90
N LEU A 600 20.48 -16.36 4.19
CA LEU A 600 21.28 -15.45 5.02
C LEU A 600 22.54 -16.14 5.54
N ILE A 601 23.67 -15.46 5.38
CA ILE A 601 24.97 -15.87 5.91
C ILE A 601 25.43 -14.81 6.92
N LEU A 602 25.58 -15.20 8.19
CA LEU A 602 26.17 -14.37 9.23
C LEU A 602 27.69 -14.61 9.26
N PHE A 603 28.46 -13.53 9.32
CA PHE A 603 29.92 -13.58 9.33
C PHE A 603 30.53 -12.47 10.18
N MET A 604 31.79 -12.65 10.60
CA MET A 604 32.53 -11.66 11.41
C MET A 604 33.85 -11.22 10.79
N ASP A 605 34.25 -11.82 9.67
CA ASP A 605 35.57 -11.69 9.10
C ASP A 605 36.02 -10.22 8.92
N PRO A 606 37.14 -9.82 9.51
CA PRO A 606 37.71 -8.49 9.32
C PRO A 606 38.13 -8.18 7.86
N ALA A 607 38.37 -9.20 7.03
CA ALA A 607 38.66 -8.98 5.60
C ALA A 607 37.54 -8.31 4.85
N TYR A 608 36.30 -8.34 5.38
CA TYR A 608 35.13 -7.62 4.86
C TYR A 608 34.94 -6.27 5.55
N ALA A 609 36.01 -5.54 5.82
CA ALA A 609 35.96 -4.22 6.48
C ALA A 609 35.12 -3.19 5.72
N TRP A 610 34.96 -3.37 4.42
CA TRP A 610 34.10 -2.53 3.58
C TRP A 610 32.59 -2.75 3.83
N ILE A 611 32.19 -3.86 4.48
CA ILE A 611 30.85 -4.02 5.03
C ILE A 611 30.88 -3.50 6.48
N PRO A 612 30.34 -2.31 6.72
CA PRO A 612 30.43 -1.70 8.05
C PRO A 612 29.40 -2.28 9.02
N THR A 613 29.69 -2.20 10.30
CA THR A 613 28.66 -2.23 11.34
C THR A 613 27.81 -0.96 11.20
N GLN A 614 26.53 -1.11 10.99
CA GLN A 614 25.59 0.01 10.77
C GLN A 614 24.72 0.31 11.99
N TYR A 615 24.62 -0.65 12.92
CA TYR A 615 23.73 -0.55 14.07
C TYR A 615 24.38 -1.12 15.32
N PHE A 616 24.11 -0.47 16.45
CA PHE A 616 24.33 -1.01 17.79
C PHE A 616 22.98 -1.21 18.44
N SER A 617 22.62 -2.45 18.75
CA SER A 617 21.40 -2.79 19.43
C SER A 617 21.66 -2.91 20.92
N VAL A 618 20.88 -2.22 21.73
CA VAL A 618 21.03 -2.11 23.18
C VAL A 618 19.78 -2.67 23.84
N LYS A 619 19.93 -3.73 24.62
CA LYS A 619 18.86 -4.34 25.41
C LYS A 619 18.67 -3.54 26.70
N LEU A 620 17.49 -3.00 26.89
CA LEU A 620 17.19 -2.16 28.04
C LEU A 620 16.51 -2.99 29.14
N ASP A 621 16.93 -2.75 30.38
CA ASP A 621 16.27 -3.25 31.58
C ASP A 621 16.18 -2.10 32.58
N THR A 622 15.31 -1.15 32.31
CA THR A 622 15.18 0.07 33.13
C THR A 622 13.73 0.50 33.27
N LYS A 623 13.42 1.08 34.43
CA LYS A 623 12.17 1.81 34.68
C LYS A 623 12.30 3.32 34.42
N ASP A 624 13.54 3.81 34.33
CA ASP A 624 13.87 5.23 34.06
C ASP A 624 14.54 5.36 32.70
N LEU A 625 13.73 5.27 31.65
CA LEU A 625 14.16 5.35 30.26
C LEU A 625 14.81 6.70 29.91
N PRO A 626 14.29 7.88 30.34
CA PRO A 626 14.90 9.17 30.00
C PRO A 626 16.33 9.30 30.54
N SER A 627 16.58 8.91 31.80
CA SER A 627 17.92 8.94 32.40
C SER A 627 18.88 7.98 31.70
N THR A 628 18.38 6.77 31.32
CA THR A 628 19.23 5.80 30.63
C THR A 628 19.60 6.31 29.22
N ILE A 629 18.67 6.92 28.48
CA ILE A 629 18.94 7.54 27.18
C ILE A 629 19.95 8.70 27.31
N ALA A 630 19.84 9.54 28.34
CA ALA A 630 20.78 10.62 28.57
C ALA A 630 22.22 10.10 28.82
N LYS A 631 22.39 9.03 29.60
CA LYS A 631 23.67 8.35 29.79
C LYS A 631 24.21 7.72 28.52
N LEU A 632 23.36 7.07 27.73
CA LEU A 632 23.68 6.55 26.40
C LEU A 632 24.21 7.67 25.50
N GLN A 633 23.52 8.82 25.45
CA GLN A 633 23.91 9.97 24.65
C GLN A 633 25.25 10.53 25.13
N GLN A 634 25.47 10.66 26.44
CA GLN A 634 26.72 11.13 27.00
C GLN A 634 27.89 10.20 26.62
N THR A 635 27.70 8.89 26.76
CA THR A 635 28.72 7.88 26.39
C THR A 635 28.99 7.93 24.89
N TRP A 636 27.96 7.97 24.07
CA TRP A 636 28.08 8.11 22.61
C TRP A 636 28.91 9.31 22.21
N THR A 637 28.56 10.49 22.72
CA THR A 637 29.25 11.74 22.41
C THR A 637 30.73 11.73 22.86
N GLY A 638 31.05 11.00 23.92
CA GLY A 638 32.45 10.80 24.36
C GLY A 638 33.30 10.03 23.36
N PHE A 639 32.72 9.01 22.68
CA PHE A 639 33.45 8.21 21.69
C PHE A 639 33.35 8.79 20.27
N PHE A 640 32.18 9.36 19.93
CA PHE A 640 31.84 9.81 18.57
C PHE A 640 31.28 11.25 18.56
N PRO A 641 32.09 12.26 18.95
CA PRO A 641 31.63 13.66 19.06
C PRO A 641 31.18 14.25 17.72
N GLU A 642 31.71 13.74 16.61
CA GLU A 642 31.37 14.18 15.25
C GLU A 642 30.17 13.45 14.63
N SER A 643 29.52 12.55 15.37
CA SER A 643 28.36 11.79 14.90
C SER A 643 27.14 12.07 15.76
N PRO A 644 26.01 12.46 15.17
CA PRO A 644 24.77 12.67 15.91
C PRO A 644 24.37 11.41 16.67
N PHE A 645 23.86 11.58 17.90
CA PHE A 645 23.22 10.48 18.64
C PHE A 645 21.82 10.29 18.07
N ASP A 646 21.65 9.23 17.32
CA ASP A 646 20.39 8.91 16.63
C ASP A 646 19.98 7.48 16.98
N TYR A 647 18.76 7.33 17.48
CA TYR A 647 18.24 6.06 17.94
C TYR A 647 16.76 5.87 17.59
N PHE A 648 16.32 4.63 17.62
CA PHE A 648 14.91 4.25 17.52
C PHE A 648 14.66 2.95 18.28
N PHE A 649 13.40 2.65 18.58
CA PHE A 649 13.02 1.37 19.17
C PHE A 649 12.73 0.34 18.08
N LEU A 650 13.25 -0.87 18.28
CA LEU A 650 13.16 -1.93 17.28
C LEU A 650 11.72 -2.44 17.10
N ASP A 651 10.93 -2.47 18.15
CA ASP A 651 9.50 -2.78 18.10
C ASP A 651 8.69 -1.76 17.29
N GLU A 652 8.98 -0.45 17.48
CA GLU A 652 8.37 0.60 16.66
C GLU A 652 8.79 0.49 15.17
N PHE A 653 10.02 0.07 14.92
CA PHE A 653 10.51 -0.15 13.56
C PHE A 653 9.73 -1.28 12.87
N TYR A 654 9.50 -2.40 13.58
CA TYR A 654 8.65 -3.48 13.09
C TYR A 654 7.21 -3.02 12.87
N ASP A 655 6.64 -2.27 13.78
CA ASP A 655 5.28 -1.75 13.66
C ASP A 655 5.09 -0.85 12.43
N ARG A 656 6.11 -0.08 12.07
CA ARG A 656 6.07 0.78 10.87
C ARG A 656 5.95 -0.01 9.57
N GLN A 657 6.55 -1.21 9.49
CA GLN A 657 6.50 -2.05 8.29
C GLN A 657 5.07 -2.48 7.91
N TYR A 658 4.21 -2.68 8.91
CA TYR A 658 2.81 -3.10 8.71
C TYR A 658 1.82 -1.94 8.76
N ARG A 659 2.31 -0.71 8.86
CA ARG A 659 1.46 0.48 8.97
C ARG A 659 0.54 0.64 7.75
N ASP A 660 1.05 0.42 6.56
CA ASP A 660 0.30 0.57 5.32
C ASP A 660 -0.74 -0.54 5.16
N ASP A 661 -0.42 -1.77 5.54
CA ASP A 661 -1.37 -2.88 5.58
C ASP A 661 -2.49 -2.64 6.58
N ARG A 662 -2.15 -2.16 7.79
CA ARG A 662 -3.15 -1.78 8.81
C ARG A 662 -4.02 -0.61 8.35
N GLN A 663 -3.44 0.36 7.65
CA GLN A 663 -4.19 1.48 7.08
C GLN A 663 -5.14 1.00 5.98
N PHE A 664 -4.68 0.14 5.09
CA PHE A 664 -5.51 -0.52 4.07
C PHE A 664 -6.69 -1.27 4.71
N ALA A 665 -6.45 -2.04 5.78
CA ALA A 665 -7.53 -2.73 6.49
C ALA A 665 -8.55 -1.79 7.09
N LYS A 666 -8.12 -0.67 7.71
CA LYS A 666 -9.02 0.34 8.24
C LYS A 666 -9.89 0.94 7.14
N VAL A 667 -9.30 1.24 5.99
CA VAL A 667 -10.01 1.77 4.82
C VAL A 667 -11.04 0.75 4.31
N VAL A 668 -10.65 -0.52 4.13
CA VAL A 668 -11.56 -1.59 3.70
C VAL A 668 -12.70 -1.79 4.70
N ALA A 669 -12.40 -1.83 5.99
CA ALA A 669 -13.41 -1.99 7.03
C ALA A 669 -14.41 -0.83 7.06
N LEU A 670 -13.92 0.41 6.95
CA LEU A 670 -14.76 1.62 6.91
C LEU A 670 -15.72 1.57 5.72
N PHE A 671 -15.20 1.38 4.52
CA PHE A 671 -16.03 1.42 3.31
C PHE A 671 -16.94 0.20 3.16
N SER A 672 -16.51 -0.98 3.63
CA SER A 672 -17.40 -2.15 3.73
C SER A 672 -18.52 -1.90 4.74
N GLY A 673 -18.22 -1.30 5.89
CA GLY A 673 -19.21 -0.89 6.88
C GLY A 673 -20.23 0.10 6.31
N LEU A 674 -19.76 1.10 5.54
CA LEU A 674 -20.64 2.05 4.83
C LEU A 674 -21.52 1.35 3.80
N ALA A 675 -20.98 0.42 3.01
CA ALA A 675 -21.74 -0.35 2.03
C ALA A 675 -22.84 -1.19 2.70
N ILE A 676 -22.51 -1.86 3.80
CA ILE A 676 -23.48 -2.63 4.61
C ILE A 676 -24.54 -1.68 5.20
N GLY A 677 -24.14 -0.52 5.73
CA GLY A 677 -25.04 0.50 6.24
C GLY A 677 -26.05 0.99 5.19
N ILE A 678 -25.57 1.26 3.97
CA ILE A 678 -26.43 1.64 2.83
C ILE A 678 -27.40 0.50 2.51
N ALA A 679 -26.94 -0.75 2.51
CA ALA A 679 -27.77 -1.92 2.27
C ALA A 679 -28.87 -2.07 3.33
N VAL A 680 -28.53 -1.88 4.60
CA VAL A 680 -29.45 -1.93 5.73
C VAL A 680 -30.49 -0.80 5.67
N LEU A 681 -30.09 0.42 5.31
CA LEU A 681 -31.03 1.55 5.08
C LEU A 681 -32.05 1.22 3.98
N GLY A 682 -31.63 0.54 2.92
CA GLY A 682 -32.52 0.07 1.87
C GLY A 682 -33.54 -0.95 2.33
N LEU A 683 -33.10 -1.93 3.10
CA LEU A 683 -33.96 -2.93 3.71
C LEU A 683 -34.97 -2.30 4.66
N PHE A 684 -34.52 -1.33 5.46
CA PHE A 684 -35.42 -0.59 6.34
C PHE A 684 -36.58 0.06 5.56
N GLY A 685 -36.26 0.79 4.49
CA GLY A 685 -37.27 1.41 3.65
C GLY A 685 -38.20 0.41 2.96
N LEU A 686 -37.66 -0.71 2.48
CA LEU A 686 -38.47 -1.78 1.88
C LEU A 686 -39.39 -2.44 2.92
N THR A 687 -38.94 -2.61 4.14
CA THR A 687 -39.73 -3.19 5.22
C THR A 687 -40.89 -2.29 5.65
N VAL A 688 -40.65 -0.95 5.71
CA VAL A 688 -41.74 0.05 5.92
C VAL A 688 -42.86 -0.16 4.91
N TYR A 689 -42.49 -0.28 3.66
CA TYR A 689 -43.46 -0.46 2.59
C TYR A 689 -44.15 -1.82 2.60
N ALA A 690 -43.39 -2.90 2.82
CA ALA A 690 -43.94 -4.26 2.91
C ALA A 690 -44.94 -4.40 4.06
N ALA A 691 -44.65 -3.79 5.20
CA ALA A 691 -45.53 -3.75 6.36
C ALA A 691 -46.83 -2.98 6.06
N ALA A 692 -46.72 -1.81 5.44
CA ALA A 692 -47.86 -1.00 5.06
C ALA A 692 -48.81 -1.71 4.10
N ARG A 693 -48.29 -2.47 3.13
CA ARG A 693 -49.08 -3.23 2.17
C ARG A 693 -49.78 -4.46 2.76
N ARG A 694 -49.18 -5.08 3.80
CA ARG A 694 -49.73 -6.26 4.48
C ARG A 694 -50.56 -5.91 5.69
N ASN A 695 -50.87 -4.62 5.93
CA ASN A 695 -51.64 -4.17 7.10
C ASN A 695 -52.96 -4.93 7.27
N ARG A 696 -53.73 -5.15 6.20
CA ARG A 696 -54.99 -5.90 6.23
C ARG A 696 -54.77 -7.39 6.51
N GLU A 697 -53.77 -8.00 5.92
CA GLU A 697 -53.39 -9.42 6.19
C GLU A 697 -52.92 -9.58 7.65
N ILE A 698 -52.10 -8.65 8.12
CA ILE A 698 -51.65 -8.60 9.52
C ILE A 698 -52.81 -8.41 10.47
N GLY A 699 -53.76 -7.51 10.13
CA GLY A 699 -54.97 -7.30 10.90
C GLY A 699 -55.83 -8.53 11.03
N VAL A 700 -56.12 -9.20 9.89
CA VAL A 700 -56.89 -10.47 9.90
C VAL A 700 -56.21 -11.58 10.73
N ARG A 701 -54.89 -11.77 10.52
CA ARG A 701 -54.15 -12.80 11.30
C ARG A 701 -54.13 -12.51 12.76
N LYS A 702 -54.04 -11.22 13.12
CA LYS A 702 -54.08 -10.80 14.55
C LYS A 702 -55.45 -11.03 15.20
N VAL A 703 -56.53 -10.80 14.49
CA VAL A 703 -57.90 -11.12 14.91
C VAL A 703 -58.05 -12.64 15.07
N LEU A 704 -57.36 -13.44 14.27
CA LEU A 704 -57.30 -14.90 14.36
C LEU A 704 -56.30 -15.45 15.42
N GLY A 705 -55.70 -14.59 16.23
CA GLY A 705 -54.88 -14.96 17.36
C GLY A 705 -53.37 -15.10 17.09
N ALA A 706 -52.86 -14.60 15.94
CA ALA A 706 -51.42 -14.66 15.67
C ALA A 706 -50.62 -13.78 16.63
N SER A 707 -49.55 -14.37 17.21
CA SER A 707 -48.64 -13.68 18.12
C SER A 707 -47.77 -12.63 17.35
N VAL A 708 -47.25 -11.64 18.10
CA VAL A 708 -46.34 -10.64 17.55
C VAL A 708 -45.10 -11.29 16.89
N GLY A 709 -44.55 -12.35 17.52
CA GLY A 709 -43.41 -13.09 17.01
C GLY A 709 -43.70 -13.78 15.67
N GLN A 710 -44.89 -14.37 15.50
CA GLN A 710 -45.30 -15.01 14.24
C GLN A 710 -45.42 -14.00 13.12
N ILE A 711 -45.93 -12.80 13.37
CA ILE A 711 -46.04 -11.72 12.38
C ILE A 711 -44.67 -11.19 12.02
N MET A 712 -43.79 -11.01 13.02
CA MET A 712 -42.39 -10.60 12.75
C MET A 712 -41.65 -11.67 11.91
N GLY A 713 -41.76 -12.95 12.26
CA GLY A 713 -41.19 -14.05 11.50
C GLY A 713 -41.65 -14.07 10.05
N LEU A 714 -42.94 -13.84 9.79
CA LEU A 714 -43.48 -13.77 8.44
C LEU A 714 -42.88 -12.67 7.60
N LEU A 715 -42.67 -11.46 8.20
CA LEU A 715 -42.13 -10.32 7.46
C LEU A 715 -40.62 -10.42 7.24
N THR A 716 -39.89 -11.10 8.12
CA THR A 716 -38.44 -11.24 8.03
C THR A 716 -37.98 -12.48 7.27
N TRP A 717 -38.79 -13.55 7.22
CA TRP A 717 -38.46 -14.81 6.55
C TRP A 717 -38.13 -14.66 5.07
N ASP A 718 -38.83 -13.78 4.37
CA ASP A 718 -38.57 -13.49 2.96
C ASP A 718 -37.13 -12.99 2.75
N PHE A 719 -36.60 -12.15 3.67
CA PHE A 719 -35.23 -11.64 3.61
C PHE A 719 -34.20 -12.71 3.97
N ILE A 720 -34.44 -13.50 5.02
CA ILE A 720 -33.56 -14.62 5.40
C ILE A 720 -33.41 -15.61 4.25
N ARG A 721 -34.52 -15.97 3.60
CA ARG A 721 -34.48 -16.85 2.42
C ARG A 721 -33.65 -16.27 1.27
N LEU A 722 -33.73 -14.96 1.02
CA LEU A 722 -32.92 -14.30 0.01
C LEU A 722 -31.43 -14.25 0.39
N ILE A 723 -31.11 -14.07 1.67
CA ILE A 723 -29.72 -14.16 2.16
C ILE A 723 -29.17 -15.56 1.91
N LEU A 724 -29.91 -16.62 2.29
CA LEU A 724 -29.50 -18.01 2.09
C LEU A 724 -29.29 -18.32 0.58
N LEU A 725 -30.19 -17.85 -0.28
CA LEU A 725 -30.02 -18.00 -1.73
C LEU A 725 -28.78 -17.23 -2.24
N ALA A 726 -28.50 -16.03 -1.71
CA ALA A 726 -27.36 -15.22 -2.10
C ALA A 726 -26.02 -15.85 -1.69
N THR A 727 -25.99 -16.73 -0.66
CA THR A 727 -24.77 -17.42 -0.25
C THR A 727 -24.21 -18.33 -1.35
N VAL A 728 -25.06 -18.90 -2.17
CA VAL A 728 -24.68 -19.89 -3.19
C VAL A 728 -23.66 -19.32 -4.19
N PRO A 729 -23.88 -18.17 -4.84
CA PRO A 729 -22.88 -17.54 -5.69
C PRO A 729 -21.87 -16.69 -4.93
N ALA A 730 -22.24 -16.09 -3.78
CA ALA A 730 -21.40 -15.14 -3.07
C ALA A 730 -20.19 -15.79 -2.39
N LEU A 731 -20.37 -16.95 -1.74
CA LEU A 731 -19.27 -17.57 -1.00
C LEU A 731 -18.17 -18.15 -1.90
N PRO A 732 -18.46 -18.85 -3.00
CA PRO A 732 -17.42 -19.28 -3.95
C PRO A 732 -16.67 -18.10 -4.54
N LEU A 733 -17.36 -17.03 -4.93
CA LEU A 733 -16.74 -15.83 -5.48
C LEU A 733 -15.88 -15.12 -4.42
N ALA A 734 -16.36 -14.98 -3.17
CA ALA A 734 -15.59 -14.43 -2.07
C ALA A 734 -14.33 -15.27 -1.81
N ALA A 735 -14.45 -16.60 -1.77
CA ALA A 735 -13.33 -17.51 -1.57
C ALA A 735 -12.26 -17.33 -2.66
N TRP A 736 -12.69 -17.20 -3.93
CA TRP A 736 -11.79 -16.96 -5.05
C TRP A 736 -11.09 -15.61 -4.95
N LEU A 737 -11.83 -14.52 -4.68
CA LEU A 737 -11.27 -13.17 -4.51
C LEU A 737 -10.27 -13.10 -3.35
N ILE A 738 -10.62 -13.70 -2.21
CA ILE A 738 -9.74 -13.75 -1.02
C ILE A 738 -8.46 -14.51 -1.34
N ARG A 739 -8.55 -15.66 -2.03
CA ARG A 739 -7.36 -16.41 -2.46
C ARG A 739 -6.47 -15.56 -3.35
N GLN A 740 -7.03 -14.90 -4.36
CA GLN A 740 -6.26 -14.03 -5.27
C GLN A 740 -5.55 -12.89 -4.52
N TRP A 741 -6.22 -12.30 -3.54
CA TRP A 741 -5.61 -11.25 -2.72
C TRP A 741 -4.49 -11.80 -1.83
N LEU A 742 -4.70 -12.95 -1.17
CA LEU A 742 -3.71 -13.61 -0.33
C LEU A 742 -2.47 -14.07 -1.11
N PHE A 743 -2.54 -14.28 -2.41
CA PHE A 743 -1.35 -14.61 -3.23
C PHE A 743 -0.29 -13.51 -3.21
N GLY A 744 -0.62 -12.29 -2.80
CA GLY A 744 0.33 -11.20 -2.61
C GLY A 744 1.21 -11.32 -1.35
N TYR A 745 0.92 -12.27 -0.46
CA TYR A 745 1.66 -12.49 0.79
C TYR A 745 2.39 -13.82 0.73
N ALA A 746 3.67 -13.83 1.16
CA ALA A 746 4.42 -15.08 1.29
C ALA A 746 3.86 -15.92 2.44
N PHE A 747 3.62 -15.27 3.59
CA PHE A 747 3.02 -15.89 4.76
C PHE A 747 1.53 -15.54 4.85
N ARG A 748 0.68 -16.57 4.68
CA ARG A 748 -0.76 -16.43 4.53
C ARG A 748 -1.48 -16.99 5.72
N ALA A 749 -2.47 -16.24 6.23
CA ALA A 749 -3.39 -16.77 7.22
C ALA A 749 -4.14 -17.98 6.63
N PRO A 750 -4.27 -19.10 7.37
CA PRO A 750 -4.98 -20.28 6.88
C PRO A 750 -6.43 -19.95 6.60
N MET A 751 -6.91 -20.34 5.42
CA MET A 751 -8.30 -20.13 5.02
C MET A 751 -9.20 -21.13 5.77
N SER A 752 -10.05 -20.62 6.66
CA SER A 752 -10.97 -21.46 7.46
C SER A 752 -12.41 -21.32 6.95
N TRP A 753 -13.20 -22.38 7.17
CA TRP A 753 -14.64 -22.35 6.89
C TRP A 753 -15.37 -21.25 7.67
N GLY A 754 -14.91 -20.91 8.90
CA GLY A 754 -15.48 -19.81 9.68
C GLY A 754 -15.42 -18.47 8.94
N LEU A 755 -14.35 -18.20 8.19
CA LEU A 755 -14.22 -16.98 7.40
C LEU A 755 -15.35 -16.83 6.36
N LEU A 756 -15.80 -17.92 5.77
CA LEU A 756 -16.85 -17.94 4.75
C LEU A 756 -18.25 -18.02 5.37
N LEU A 757 -18.42 -18.70 6.48
CA LEU A 757 -19.74 -18.93 7.10
C LEU A 757 -20.19 -17.79 8.02
N VAL A 758 -19.26 -17.13 8.75
CA VAL A 758 -19.57 -16.00 9.67
C VAL A 758 -20.29 -14.82 8.98
N PRO A 759 -20.03 -14.46 7.73
CA PRO A 759 -20.80 -13.41 7.05
C PRO A 759 -22.32 -13.65 7.03
N ILE A 760 -22.77 -14.90 7.00
CA ILE A 760 -24.20 -15.25 6.95
C ILE A 760 -24.95 -14.79 8.18
N PRO A 761 -24.63 -15.27 9.42
CA PRO A 761 -25.32 -14.82 10.63
C PRO A 761 -25.09 -13.34 10.91
N VAL A 762 -23.94 -12.76 10.54
CA VAL A 762 -23.70 -11.32 10.69
C VAL A 762 -24.67 -10.52 9.83
N LEU A 763 -24.81 -10.83 8.54
CA LEU A 763 -25.75 -10.15 7.66
C LEU A 763 -27.21 -10.39 8.08
N ALA A 764 -27.56 -11.61 8.51
CA ALA A 764 -28.87 -11.93 9.04
C ALA A 764 -29.18 -11.11 10.29
N ALA A 765 -28.24 -10.98 11.23
CA ALA A 765 -28.39 -10.17 12.43
C ALA A 765 -28.62 -8.69 12.09
N PHE A 766 -27.84 -8.09 11.19
CA PHE A 766 -28.05 -6.71 10.73
C PHE A 766 -29.42 -6.53 10.08
N THR A 767 -29.85 -7.50 9.26
CA THR A 767 -31.17 -7.49 8.61
C THR A 767 -32.30 -7.56 9.65
N LEU A 768 -32.19 -8.46 10.64
CA LEU A 768 -33.15 -8.59 11.72
C LEU A 768 -33.23 -7.31 12.57
N LEU A 769 -32.08 -6.75 12.97
CA LEU A 769 -32.04 -5.48 13.73
C LEU A 769 -32.69 -4.33 12.97
N ALA A 770 -32.37 -4.19 11.68
CA ALA A 770 -32.95 -3.14 10.85
C ALA A 770 -34.46 -3.25 10.68
N THR A 771 -34.98 -4.47 10.62
CA THR A 771 -36.41 -4.74 10.39
C THR A 771 -37.20 -4.88 11.69
N ALA A 772 -36.54 -5.23 12.81
CA ALA A 772 -37.17 -5.54 14.10
C ALA A 772 -38.10 -4.45 14.62
N TRP A 773 -37.65 -3.21 14.64
CA TRP A 773 -38.46 -2.08 15.15
C TRP A 773 -39.72 -1.87 14.31
N LEU A 774 -39.61 -1.94 12.99
CA LEU A 774 -40.72 -1.73 12.07
C LEU A 774 -41.73 -2.86 12.12
N THR A 775 -41.23 -4.10 12.11
CA THR A 775 -42.07 -5.30 12.18
C THR A 775 -42.78 -5.38 13.53
N PHE A 776 -42.08 -5.00 14.61
CA PHE A 776 -42.69 -4.92 15.95
C PHE A 776 -43.78 -3.84 16.00
N ARG A 777 -43.52 -2.64 15.42
CA ARG A 777 -44.55 -1.56 15.36
C ARG A 777 -45.76 -1.98 14.52
N ALA A 778 -45.54 -2.64 13.37
CA ALA A 778 -46.61 -3.15 12.54
C ALA A 778 -47.41 -4.26 13.24
N ALA A 779 -46.71 -5.16 13.96
CA ALA A 779 -47.37 -6.21 14.72
C ALA A 779 -48.15 -5.71 15.94
N ARG A 780 -47.82 -4.54 16.54
CA ARG A 780 -48.57 -3.89 17.61
C ARG A 780 -49.71 -3.00 17.11
N ALA A 781 -49.82 -2.69 15.84
CA ALA A 781 -50.90 -1.83 15.31
C ALA A 781 -52.27 -2.42 15.65
N ASN A 782 -53.22 -1.51 15.96
CA ASN A 782 -54.58 -1.90 16.32
C ASN A 782 -55.32 -2.50 15.11
N PRO A 783 -55.78 -3.77 15.19
CA PRO A 783 -56.40 -4.47 14.07
C PRO A 783 -57.70 -3.78 13.58
N VAL A 784 -58.43 -3.08 14.46
CA VAL A 784 -59.65 -2.37 14.10
C VAL A 784 -59.38 -1.18 13.16
N ARG A 785 -58.27 -0.45 13.37
CA ARG A 785 -57.82 0.61 12.43
C ARG A 785 -57.36 0.03 11.09
N SER A 786 -56.68 -1.11 11.11
CA SER A 786 -56.17 -1.77 9.90
C SER A 786 -57.27 -2.32 8.98
N LEU A 787 -58.43 -2.56 9.54
CA LEU A 787 -59.64 -3.03 8.80
C LEU A 787 -60.60 -1.94 8.37
N LYS A 788 -60.52 -0.73 8.95
CA LYS A 788 -61.36 0.46 8.64
C LYS A 788 -60.78 1.43 7.63
N GLU A 789 -59.51 1.35 7.24
CA GLU A 789 -58.90 2.20 6.22
C GLU A 789 -59.26 1.63 4.81
N ASP A 790 -60.33 2.14 4.23
CA ASP A 790 -60.69 2.05 2.81
C ASP A 790 -59.95 3.11 1.98
#